data_04d387cf671cf99fae10e6e1a3f156a3
#
_entry.id   04d387cf671cf99fae10e6e1a3f156a3
#
_cell.length_a   1.000
_cell.length_b   1.000
_cell.length_c   1.000
_cell.angle_alpha   90.00
_cell.angle_beta   90.00
_cell.angle_gamma   90.00
#
_symmetry.space_group_name_H-M   'P 1'
#
loop_
_entity.id
_entity.type
_entity.pdbx_description
1 polymer ?
#
loop_
_entity_poly.entity_id
_entity_poly.type
_entity_poly.pdbx_seq_one_letter_code
_entity_poly.pdbx_strand_id
1 'polypeptide(L)'
;MKSAAQKSKYQRIAGALILGLALAANNAFAEKIKKPKLPKSYESKAAAPEITDADRMFIDLREAAKKNDVFRAQQLASNLVNYPFDDYVAYFRIKPQMFDSAGGPRGDYSADAQVVAFLNQYQGTALADRMRNDWLLVLGKRKDWSRFDAEYAKFVLDDDTQVKCYALLSKLSQGENPTKLAIDSRSVLLDPSYFGQACQELVPLLVAAGGMTPSEAKAIGRAASEKGFDTMARRLGGEDPITEIVKAAKADPAKTYRDFSQSASRYSKENQAVAWGVIGQFLAKKLDPNADDAYRLQQELGYNELLSAESQEWKVRAGLRAKDWALVKNAIEGMNPAVRVRDPAWTYWYGRALKVEGQDAKAKENFELIDNQYNFYGQLAREELGKSNQAPARTKVGDQEIDTMASRKGFMRGERLYAMNLRFEGNREWNWELRNMTDKQLLAAAEYAKRIHLYDRVVNTADRTKEEHDFSLRYPTPFRDELSPIARQIDLNLAWTYGLIRQESRFIINASSSVGASGLMQVMPNTAKYVAKKIGMTNYTNDKLSDTNTNLTLGSNYLNMVLVDLDGSWVLASAAYNAGPSRAKLWRERLTSPTEGAIFAETIPFTETRVYVKNVLSNANYYSSVMHGKEQSLKQRLGTIAPKTATQTELP
;
A
#
# COMPACT_ATOMS: atom_id res chain seq x y z
N MET A 1 -21.10 14.36 28.32
CA MET A 1 -19.85 15.10 28.38
C MET A 1 -18.85 14.40 29.32
N LYS A 2 -18.10 13.41 28.86
CA LYS A 2 -16.93 12.80 29.54
C LYS A 2 -16.47 11.59 28.69
N SER A 3 -15.95 11.80 27.46
CA SER A 3 -15.27 10.73 26.71
C SER A 3 -14.20 11.24 25.71
N ALA A 4 -13.94 12.54 25.64
CA ALA A 4 -12.91 13.12 24.75
C ALA A 4 -11.55 13.33 25.42
N ALA A 5 -11.42 13.08 26.73
CA ALA A 5 -10.18 13.37 27.47
C ALA A 5 -9.23 12.17 27.64
N GLN A 6 -9.60 10.98 27.19
CA GLN A 6 -8.80 9.75 27.43
C GLN A 6 -7.93 9.32 26.25
N LYS A 7 -8.12 9.88 25.03
CA LYS A 7 -7.27 9.59 23.87
C LYS A 7 -5.95 10.40 23.79
N SER A 8 -5.80 11.42 24.63
CA SER A 8 -4.60 12.29 24.66
C SER A 8 -3.47 11.81 25.56
N LYS A 9 -3.71 10.83 26.45
CA LYS A 9 -2.69 10.40 27.44
C LYS A 9 -1.76 9.28 27.01
N TYR A 10 -2.09 8.52 25.97
CA TYR A 10 -1.24 7.41 25.52
C TYR A 10 -0.22 7.77 24.41
N GLN A 11 -0.27 8.99 23.88
CA GLN A 11 0.73 9.48 22.91
C GLN A 11 1.84 10.33 23.53
N ARG A 12 1.87 10.58 24.83
CA ARG A 12 2.85 11.45 25.50
C ARG A 12 3.85 10.75 26.44
N ILE A 13 3.89 9.42 26.53
CA ILE A 13 4.79 8.70 27.44
C ILE A 13 5.95 7.96 26.71
N ALA A 14 6.13 8.15 25.43
CA ALA A 14 7.28 7.58 24.69
C ALA A 14 8.37 8.60 24.30
N GLY A 15 8.40 9.79 24.89
CA GLY A 15 9.26 10.88 24.43
C GLY A 15 10.04 11.64 25.50
N ALA A 16 10.27 11.09 26.70
CA ALA A 16 11.06 11.82 27.70
C ALA A 16 11.74 10.85 28.67
N LEU A 17 12.89 10.33 28.26
CA LEU A 17 14.00 9.88 29.15
C LEU A 17 15.14 9.41 28.22
N ILE A 18 16.14 10.22 28.08
CA ILE A 18 17.59 10.00 27.94
C ILE A 18 18.18 11.28 27.32
N LEU A 19 18.46 12.24 28.17
CA LEU A 19 19.45 13.27 27.92
C LEU A 19 20.35 13.27 29.14
N GLY A 20 21.60 12.89 28.95
CA GLY A 20 22.66 13.10 29.94
C GLY A 20 23.76 12.06 29.86
N LEU A 21 24.96 12.54 29.54
CA LEU A 21 26.27 11.87 29.66
C LEU A 21 26.75 11.04 28.46
N ALA A 22 27.53 11.70 27.58
CA ALA A 22 28.86 11.26 27.17
C ALA A 22 29.47 12.28 26.20
N LEU A 23 30.12 13.31 26.71
CA LEU A 23 31.16 14.07 26.03
C LEU A 23 32.49 13.41 26.38
N ALA A 24 33.07 12.66 25.46
CA ALA A 24 34.50 12.56 25.21
C ALA A 24 34.84 11.34 24.33
N ALA A 25 35.67 11.61 23.33
CA ALA A 25 36.37 10.66 22.46
C ALA A 25 35.59 10.17 21.20
N ASN A 26 35.78 10.91 20.08
CA ASN A 26 36.38 10.38 18.85
C ASN A 26 36.47 11.47 17.77
N ASN A 27 37.55 12.26 17.83
CA ASN A 27 38.04 13.02 16.67
C ASN A 27 38.93 12.09 15.81
N ALA A 28 38.34 11.30 14.93
CA ALA A 28 39.14 10.54 13.96
C ALA A 28 38.33 10.03 12.75
N PHE A 29 37.23 10.67 12.33
CA PHE A 29 36.62 10.39 11.03
C PHE A 29 35.94 11.63 10.42
N ALA A 30 36.62 12.77 10.51
CA ALA A 30 36.21 13.98 9.76
C ALA A 30 37.06 14.09 8.48
N GLU A 31 37.04 13.08 7.62
CA GLU A 31 37.58 13.22 6.28
C GLU A 31 36.59 13.94 5.38
N LYS A 32 36.92 15.21 5.15
CA LYS A 32 36.48 16.15 4.11
C LYS A 32 35.24 15.76 3.28
N ILE A 33 34.06 15.94 3.84
CA ILE A 33 32.84 16.12 3.02
C ILE A 33 33.03 17.45 2.26
N LYS A 34 33.28 17.37 0.94
CA LYS A 34 33.34 18.55 0.08
C LYS A 34 31.99 19.26 0.12
N LYS A 35 31.97 20.51 0.55
CA LYS A 35 30.75 21.33 0.60
C LYS A 35 30.05 21.32 -0.77
N PRO A 36 28.77 20.92 -0.87
CA PRO A 36 28.04 20.95 -2.12
C PRO A 36 27.91 22.39 -2.62
N LYS A 37 28.27 22.66 -3.87
CA LYS A 37 27.84 23.85 -4.59
C LYS A 37 26.42 23.58 -5.05
N LEU A 38 25.44 24.28 -4.47
CA LEU A 38 24.05 24.23 -4.92
C LEU A 38 23.95 24.65 -6.38
N PRO A 39 23.38 23.84 -7.29
CA PRO A 39 23.03 24.29 -8.64
C PRO A 39 22.00 25.43 -8.57
N LYS A 40 21.98 26.30 -9.58
CA LYS A 40 20.96 27.35 -9.69
C LYS A 40 19.58 26.72 -9.75
N SER A 41 18.62 27.29 -9.02
CA SER A 41 17.23 26.83 -8.95
C SER A 41 16.62 26.66 -10.36
N TYR A 42 15.97 25.51 -10.58
CA TYR A 42 15.16 25.26 -11.76
C TYR A 42 13.80 25.92 -11.52
N GLU A 43 13.56 27.08 -12.12
CA GLU A 43 12.23 27.63 -12.28
C GLU A 43 11.53 26.85 -13.40
N SER A 44 10.47 26.11 -13.07
CA SER A 44 9.60 25.50 -14.06
C SER A 44 9.03 26.60 -14.96
N LYS A 45 9.40 26.61 -16.24
CA LYS A 45 8.98 27.62 -17.22
C LYS A 45 7.50 27.55 -17.63
N ALA A 46 6.70 26.66 -17.09
CA ALA A 46 5.26 26.69 -17.25
C ALA A 46 4.66 27.34 -15.98
N ALA A 47 4.22 28.58 -16.09
CA ALA A 47 3.41 29.21 -15.05
C ALA A 47 2.24 28.27 -14.74
N ALA A 48 2.07 27.90 -13.48
CA ALA A 48 0.88 27.16 -13.06
C ALA A 48 -0.35 27.97 -13.54
N PRO A 49 -1.35 27.31 -14.16
CA PRO A 49 -2.53 28.02 -14.65
C PRO A 49 -3.15 28.79 -13.49
N GLU A 50 -3.48 30.04 -13.74
CA GLU A 50 -4.04 30.93 -12.73
C GLU A 50 -5.36 30.36 -12.20
N ILE A 51 -5.43 30.21 -10.87
CA ILE A 51 -6.64 29.73 -10.18
C ILE A 51 -7.58 30.92 -10.03
N THR A 52 -8.71 30.87 -10.72
CA THR A 52 -9.74 31.90 -10.71
C THR A 52 -10.54 31.89 -9.39
N ASP A 53 -11.32 32.94 -9.13
CA ASP A 53 -12.22 32.99 -7.97
C ASP A 53 -13.29 31.87 -8.04
N ALA A 54 -13.76 31.53 -9.25
CA ALA A 54 -14.67 30.40 -9.45
C ALA A 54 -13.99 29.07 -9.10
N ASP A 55 -12.71 28.88 -9.44
CA ASP A 55 -11.95 27.69 -9.04
C ASP A 55 -11.80 27.59 -7.51
N ARG A 56 -11.53 28.72 -6.84
CA ARG A 56 -11.47 28.79 -5.37
C ARG A 56 -12.81 28.40 -4.75
N MET A 57 -13.90 28.94 -5.26
CA MET A 57 -15.26 28.61 -4.81
C MET A 57 -15.61 27.14 -5.05
N PHE A 58 -15.17 26.57 -6.16
CA PHE A 58 -15.32 25.14 -6.46
C PHE A 58 -14.54 24.26 -5.47
N ILE A 59 -13.33 24.65 -5.09
CA ILE A 59 -12.53 23.95 -4.06
C ILE A 59 -13.27 24.03 -2.71
N ASP A 60 -13.80 25.20 -2.34
CA ASP A 60 -14.58 25.38 -1.11
C ASP A 60 -15.85 24.51 -1.10
N LEU A 61 -16.56 24.43 -2.23
CA LEU A 61 -17.71 23.54 -2.39
C LEU A 61 -17.35 22.07 -2.14
N ARG A 62 -16.23 21.62 -2.71
CA ARG A 62 -15.71 20.28 -2.48
C ARG A 62 -15.40 20.03 -0.98
N GLU A 63 -14.79 20.99 -0.30
CA GLU A 63 -14.49 20.86 1.13
C GLU A 63 -15.76 20.87 2.00
N ALA A 64 -16.78 21.64 1.64
CA ALA A 64 -18.09 21.58 2.27
C ALA A 64 -18.75 20.18 2.07
N ALA A 65 -18.67 19.66 0.85
CA ALA A 65 -19.20 18.32 0.54
C ALA A 65 -18.49 17.20 1.31
N LYS A 66 -17.18 17.29 1.53
CA LYS A 66 -16.43 16.34 2.34
C LYS A 66 -16.85 16.33 3.82
N LYS A 67 -17.27 17.47 4.33
CA LYS A 67 -17.74 17.64 5.72
C LYS A 67 -19.23 17.30 5.88
N ASN A 68 -19.90 16.90 4.81
CA ASN A 68 -21.35 16.72 4.73
C ASN A 68 -22.15 17.96 5.16
N ASP A 69 -21.61 19.18 4.90
CA ASP A 69 -22.25 20.46 5.15
C ASP A 69 -23.23 20.79 4.01
N VAL A 70 -24.48 20.38 4.17
CA VAL A 70 -25.53 20.55 3.16
C VAL A 70 -25.77 22.01 2.84
N PHE A 71 -25.86 22.88 3.87
CA PHE A 71 -26.17 24.30 3.68
C PHE A 71 -25.07 25.02 2.92
N ARG A 72 -23.85 24.85 3.35
CA ARG A 72 -22.69 25.49 2.70
C ARG A 72 -22.48 24.99 1.28
N ALA A 73 -22.67 23.69 1.05
CA ALA A 73 -22.58 23.10 -0.28
C ALA A 73 -23.65 23.65 -1.24
N GLN A 74 -24.88 23.81 -0.79
CA GLN A 74 -25.95 24.42 -1.59
C GLN A 74 -25.66 25.89 -1.91
N GLN A 75 -25.23 26.68 -0.92
CA GLN A 75 -24.87 28.08 -1.09
C GLN A 75 -23.75 28.28 -2.13
N LEU A 76 -22.68 27.49 -2.03
CA LEU A 76 -21.56 27.59 -2.96
C LEU A 76 -21.93 27.11 -4.38
N ALA A 77 -22.68 26.03 -4.48
CA ALA A 77 -23.12 25.50 -5.77
C ALA A 77 -24.04 26.48 -6.53
N SER A 78 -24.90 27.24 -5.84
CA SER A 78 -25.79 28.22 -6.49
C SER A 78 -25.01 29.40 -7.12
N ASN A 79 -23.79 29.67 -6.71
CA ASN A 79 -22.92 30.71 -7.28
C ASN A 79 -21.99 30.19 -8.41
N LEU A 80 -21.98 28.89 -8.68
CA LEU A 80 -21.15 28.25 -9.71
C LEU A 80 -21.95 27.92 -10.98
N VAL A 81 -22.80 28.86 -11.41
CA VAL A 81 -23.58 28.72 -12.65
C VAL A 81 -22.63 28.72 -13.86
N ASN A 82 -22.83 27.78 -14.78
CA ASN A 82 -22.00 27.58 -15.99
C ASN A 82 -20.50 27.30 -15.71
N TYR A 83 -20.16 26.80 -14.53
CA TYR A 83 -18.80 26.37 -14.24
C TYR A 83 -18.43 25.12 -15.08
N PRO A 84 -17.20 25.03 -15.62
CA PRO A 84 -16.82 23.93 -16.55
C PRO A 84 -16.96 22.50 -16.00
N PHE A 85 -17.04 22.34 -14.68
CA PHE A 85 -17.28 21.08 -13.99
C PHE A 85 -18.68 21.04 -13.35
N ASP A 86 -19.71 21.32 -14.15
CA ASP A 86 -21.12 21.35 -13.72
C ASP A 86 -21.56 20.03 -13.07
N ASP A 87 -21.08 18.90 -13.57
CA ASP A 87 -21.28 17.57 -13.00
C ASP A 87 -20.68 17.44 -11.58
N TYR A 88 -19.46 17.96 -11.36
CA TYR A 88 -18.87 17.99 -10.02
C TYR A 88 -19.58 18.97 -9.08
N VAL A 89 -20.02 20.11 -9.59
CA VAL A 89 -20.85 21.06 -8.82
C VAL A 89 -22.14 20.37 -8.35
N ALA A 90 -22.83 19.68 -9.25
CA ALA A 90 -24.03 18.92 -8.93
C ALA A 90 -23.74 17.78 -7.93
N TYR A 91 -22.68 17.00 -8.15
CA TYR A 91 -22.27 15.92 -7.26
C TYR A 91 -21.97 16.42 -5.85
N PHE A 92 -21.15 17.47 -5.70
CA PHE A 92 -20.79 18.01 -4.39
C PHE A 92 -21.96 18.68 -3.66
N ARG A 93 -22.97 19.16 -4.39
CA ARG A 93 -24.23 19.63 -3.82
C ARG A 93 -25.12 18.49 -3.30
N ILE A 94 -25.19 17.37 -4.04
CA ILE A 94 -26.10 16.24 -3.72
C ILE A 94 -25.49 15.35 -2.63
N LYS A 95 -24.20 15.04 -2.71
CA LYS A 95 -23.53 14.09 -1.80
C LYS A 95 -23.79 14.34 -0.31
N PRO A 96 -23.70 15.57 0.24
CA PRO A 96 -23.97 15.83 1.66
C PRO A 96 -25.39 15.48 2.11
N GLN A 97 -26.34 15.39 1.18
CA GLN A 97 -27.72 15.00 1.48
C GLN A 97 -27.88 13.50 1.68
N MET A 98 -26.96 12.69 1.17
CA MET A 98 -26.96 11.22 1.27
C MET A 98 -26.28 10.69 2.53
N PHE A 99 -25.46 11.51 3.19
CA PHE A 99 -24.66 11.08 4.33
C PHE A 99 -24.88 11.97 5.55
N ASP A 100 -24.81 11.38 6.75
CA ASP A 100 -24.88 12.11 8.01
C ASP A 100 -23.53 12.77 8.37
N SER A 101 -23.48 13.53 9.45
CA SER A 101 -22.27 14.21 9.91
C SER A 101 -21.14 13.26 10.34
N ALA A 102 -21.46 12.00 10.65
CA ALA A 102 -20.49 10.97 10.97
C ALA A 102 -19.97 10.24 9.71
N GLY A 103 -20.51 10.58 8.52
CA GLY A 103 -20.16 9.94 7.25
C GLY A 103 -20.93 8.65 6.97
N GLY A 104 -21.92 8.30 7.76
CA GLY A 104 -22.79 7.16 7.53
C GLY A 104 -23.89 7.46 6.50
N PRO A 105 -24.30 6.46 5.68
CA PRO A 105 -25.41 6.65 4.75
C PRO A 105 -26.71 6.98 5.50
N ARG A 106 -27.50 7.94 5.00
CA ARG A 106 -28.81 8.27 5.55
C ARG A 106 -29.85 7.19 5.19
N GLY A 107 -30.87 7.04 6.02
CA GLY A 107 -31.97 6.13 5.77
C GLY A 107 -33.19 6.77 5.08
N ASP A 108 -33.15 8.10 4.83
CA ASP A 108 -34.25 8.84 4.21
C ASP A 108 -34.13 8.87 2.67
N TYR A 109 -35.18 9.38 1.99
CA TYR A 109 -35.31 9.41 0.52
C TYR A 109 -35.09 10.82 -0.07
N SER A 110 -34.63 11.78 0.73
CA SER A 110 -34.59 13.20 0.35
C SER A 110 -33.71 13.49 -0.87
N ALA A 111 -32.63 12.73 -1.05
CA ALA A 111 -31.71 12.91 -2.17
C ALA A 111 -32.08 12.10 -3.42
N ASP A 112 -32.95 11.09 -3.34
CA ASP A 112 -33.13 10.08 -4.38
C ASP A 112 -33.50 10.67 -5.76
N ALA A 113 -34.46 11.61 -5.81
CA ALA A 113 -34.86 12.24 -7.07
C ALA A 113 -33.71 12.99 -7.75
N GLN A 114 -32.87 13.68 -6.95
CA GLN A 114 -31.69 14.40 -7.46
C GLN A 114 -30.61 13.44 -7.94
N VAL A 115 -30.41 12.31 -7.24
CA VAL A 115 -29.46 11.27 -7.64
C VAL A 115 -29.88 10.62 -8.96
N VAL A 116 -31.16 10.25 -9.11
CA VAL A 116 -31.67 9.67 -10.35
C VAL A 116 -31.51 10.65 -11.52
N ALA A 117 -31.87 11.92 -11.34
CA ALA A 117 -31.67 12.95 -12.36
C ALA A 117 -30.19 13.09 -12.74
N PHE A 118 -29.30 13.11 -11.76
CA PHE A 118 -27.84 13.16 -11.97
C PHE A 118 -27.32 11.96 -12.77
N LEU A 119 -27.70 10.75 -12.38
CA LEU A 119 -27.27 9.51 -13.05
C LEU A 119 -27.75 9.44 -14.50
N ASN A 120 -28.95 9.95 -14.80
CA ASN A 120 -29.49 10.03 -16.17
C ASN A 120 -28.74 11.09 -17.00
N GLN A 121 -28.46 12.27 -16.43
CA GLN A 121 -27.81 13.37 -17.12
C GLN A 121 -26.34 13.06 -17.45
N TYR A 122 -25.61 12.44 -16.51
CA TYR A 122 -24.15 12.21 -16.62
C TYR A 122 -23.80 10.74 -16.86
N GLN A 123 -24.69 9.97 -17.46
CA GLN A 123 -24.49 8.55 -17.72
C GLN A 123 -23.15 8.27 -18.41
N GLY A 124 -22.48 7.17 -18.00
CA GLY A 124 -21.22 6.72 -18.59
C GLY A 124 -19.97 7.48 -18.14
N THR A 125 -20.12 8.49 -17.28
CA THR A 125 -18.97 9.25 -16.73
C THR A 125 -18.40 8.61 -15.46
N ALA A 126 -17.13 8.93 -15.15
CA ALA A 126 -16.48 8.54 -13.90
C ALA A 126 -17.27 8.99 -12.67
N LEU A 127 -17.87 10.18 -12.76
CA LEU A 127 -18.57 10.77 -11.64
C LEU A 127 -19.97 10.16 -11.45
N ALA A 128 -20.63 9.74 -12.53
CA ALA A 128 -21.87 8.98 -12.43
C ALA A 128 -21.65 7.62 -11.75
N ASP A 129 -20.55 6.93 -12.05
CA ASP A 129 -20.19 5.68 -11.38
C ASP A 129 -19.89 5.90 -9.88
N ARG A 130 -19.21 7.00 -9.54
CA ARG A 130 -18.99 7.41 -8.14
C ARG A 130 -20.30 7.76 -7.42
N MET A 131 -21.22 8.50 -8.05
CA MET A 131 -22.52 8.80 -7.49
C MET A 131 -23.33 7.51 -7.26
N ARG A 132 -23.23 6.56 -8.20
CA ARG A 132 -23.86 5.24 -8.07
C ARG A 132 -23.32 4.47 -6.88
N ASN A 133 -22.00 4.43 -6.67
CA ASN A 133 -21.41 3.84 -5.48
C ASN A 133 -21.97 4.45 -4.19
N ASP A 134 -21.99 5.79 -4.10
CA ASP A 134 -22.52 6.49 -2.93
C ASP A 134 -24.00 6.18 -2.70
N TRP A 135 -24.80 6.09 -3.77
CA TRP A 135 -26.23 5.77 -3.65
C TRP A 135 -26.47 4.29 -3.32
N LEU A 136 -25.66 3.37 -3.84
CA LEU A 136 -25.72 1.95 -3.47
C LEU A 136 -25.50 1.75 -1.96
N LEU A 137 -24.62 2.51 -1.32
CA LEU A 137 -24.45 2.49 0.13
C LEU A 137 -25.75 2.90 0.86
N VAL A 138 -26.47 3.90 0.34
CA VAL A 138 -27.75 4.37 0.89
C VAL A 138 -28.88 3.35 0.65
N LEU A 139 -29.00 2.83 -0.57
CA LEU A 139 -29.99 1.82 -0.93
C LEU A 139 -29.81 0.52 -0.12
N GLY A 140 -28.53 0.07 0.01
CA GLY A 140 -28.17 -1.10 0.82
C GLY A 140 -28.50 -0.90 2.29
N LYS A 141 -28.22 0.27 2.86
CA LYS A 141 -28.60 0.63 4.25
C LYS A 141 -30.09 0.54 4.48
N ARG A 142 -30.89 0.96 3.51
CA ARG A 142 -32.37 0.89 3.53
C ARG A 142 -32.94 -0.50 3.23
N LYS A 143 -32.10 -1.41 2.72
CA LYS A 143 -32.51 -2.71 2.19
C LYS A 143 -33.51 -2.59 1.04
N ASP A 144 -33.39 -1.53 0.25
CA ASP A 144 -34.17 -1.31 -0.96
C ASP A 144 -33.59 -2.13 -2.10
N TRP A 145 -33.76 -3.45 -2.02
CA TRP A 145 -33.08 -4.40 -2.88
C TRP A 145 -33.47 -4.25 -4.35
N SER A 146 -34.71 -3.90 -4.64
CA SER A 146 -35.17 -3.71 -6.02
C SER A 146 -34.37 -2.63 -6.75
N ARG A 147 -34.22 -1.45 -6.14
CA ARG A 147 -33.41 -0.37 -6.73
C ARG A 147 -31.92 -0.63 -6.61
N PHE A 148 -31.48 -1.23 -5.50
CA PHE A 148 -30.09 -1.61 -5.30
C PHE A 148 -29.61 -2.51 -6.44
N ASP A 149 -30.28 -3.62 -6.72
CA ASP A 149 -29.86 -4.59 -7.74
C ASP A 149 -29.87 -3.98 -9.15
N ALA A 150 -30.90 -3.15 -9.45
CA ALA A 150 -31.00 -2.44 -10.73
C ALA A 150 -29.83 -1.45 -10.96
N GLU A 151 -29.34 -0.81 -9.90
CA GLU A 151 -28.21 0.12 -9.99
C GLU A 151 -26.86 -0.58 -9.83
N TYR A 152 -26.78 -1.64 -9.02
CA TYR A 152 -25.55 -2.44 -8.87
C TYR A 152 -25.13 -3.09 -10.20
N ALA A 153 -26.08 -3.55 -11.00
CA ALA A 153 -25.80 -4.08 -12.35
C ALA A 153 -25.14 -3.05 -13.29
N LYS A 154 -25.23 -1.76 -12.99
CA LYS A 154 -24.62 -0.66 -13.76
C LYS A 154 -23.35 -0.11 -13.11
N PHE A 155 -22.94 -0.61 -11.93
CA PHE A 155 -21.76 -0.16 -11.20
C PHE A 155 -20.50 -0.75 -11.85
N VAL A 156 -19.70 0.10 -12.50
CA VAL A 156 -18.62 -0.33 -13.38
C VAL A 156 -17.35 -0.69 -12.63
N LEU A 157 -16.97 0.09 -11.60
CA LEU A 157 -15.71 -0.15 -10.87
C LEU A 157 -15.84 -1.32 -9.91
N ASP A 158 -17.00 -1.51 -9.31
CA ASP A 158 -17.26 -2.60 -8.34
C ASP A 158 -16.11 -2.82 -7.34
N ASP A 159 -15.59 -1.72 -6.79
CA ASP A 159 -14.39 -1.71 -5.94
C ASP A 159 -14.69 -1.45 -4.45
N ASP A 160 -15.97 -1.28 -4.07
CA ASP A 160 -16.40 -1.01 -2.71
C ASP A 160 -16.81 -2.29 -1.98
N THR A 161 -16.05 -2.66 -0.94
CA THR A 161 -16.30 -3.86 -0.13
C THR A 161 -17.67 -3.84 0.56
N GLN A 162 -18.12 -2.68 1.03
CA GLN A 162 -19.42 -2.54 1.68
C GLN A 162 -20.58 -2.76 0.69
N VAL A 163 -20.44 -2.23 -0.53
CA VAL A 163 -21.42 -2.45 -1.62
C VAL A 163 -21.48 -3.93 -1.99
N LYS A 164 -20.32 -4.61 -2.09
CA LYS A 164 -20.28 -6.07 -2.34
C LYS A 164 -20.96 -6.88 -1.25
N CYS A 165 -20.78 -6.50 0.01
CA CYS A 165 -21.50 -7.14 1.12
C CYS A 165 -23.02 -6.91 1.03
N TYR A 166 -23.48 -5.70 0.64
CA TYR A 166 -24.90 -5.46 0.37
C TYR A 166 -25.44 -6.28 -0.81
N ALA A 167 -24.66 -6.46 -1.87
CA ALA A 167 -25.06 -7.31 -2.99
C ALA A 167 -25.26 -8.79 -2.56
N LEU A 168 -24.40 -9.30 -1.69
CA LEU A 168 -24.56 -10.65 -1.11
C LEU A 168 -25.77 -10.72 -0.16
N LEU A 169 -26.02 -9.67 0.62
CA LEU A 169 -27.23 -9.57 1.47
C LEU A 169 -28.52 -9.53 0.65
N SER A 170 -28.53 -8.79 -0.47
CA SER A 170 -29.66 -8.76 -1.39
C SER A 170 -29.96 -10.16 -1.90
N LYS A 171 -28.97 -10.87 -2.43
CA LYS A 171 -29.10 -12.24 -2.95
C LYS A 171 -29.58 -13.22 -1.87
N LEU A 172 -29.04 -13.11 -0.66
CA LEU A 172 -29.47 -13.95 0.47
C LEU A 172 -30.94 -13.70 0.82
N SER A 173 -31.39 -12.44 0.81
CA SER A 173 -32.79 -12.08 1.06
C SER A 173 -33.77 -12.59 0.01
N GLN A 174 -33.29 -12.84 -1.21
CA GLN A 174 -34.03 -13.40 -2.33
C GLN A 174 -34.02 -14.94 -2.38
N GLY A 175 -33.38 -15.57 -1.39
CA GLY A 175 -33.33 -17.04 -1.27
C GLY A 175 -32.27 -17.72 -2.15
N GLU A 176 -31.24 -17.00 -2.63
CA GLU A 176 -30.09 -17.65 -3.26
C GLU A 176 -29.41 -18.63 -2.29
N ASN A 177 -28.80 -19.67 -2.85
CA ASN A 177 -28.15 -20.73 -2.06
C ASN A 177 -27.10 -20.17 -1.10
N PRO A 178 -27.31 -20.29 0.23
CA PRO A 178 -26.42 -19.70 1.23
C PRO A 178 -24.98 -20.22 1.17
N THR A 179 -24.79 -21.51 0.84
CA THR A 179 -23.45 -22.13 0.71
C THR A 179 -22.68 -21.52 -0.45
N LYS A 180 -23.34 -21.27 -1.59
CA LYS A 180 -22.71 -20.57 -2.71
C LYS A 180 -22.33 -19.14 -2.32
N LEU A 181 -23.24 -18.41 -1.67
CA LEU A 181 -22.96 -17.04 -1.20
C LEU A 181 -21.83 -16.98 -0.18
N ALA A 182 -21.70 -17.96 0.71
CA ALA A 182 -20.56 -18.07 1.61
C ALA A 182 -19.24 -18.26 0.87
N ILE A 183 -19.22 -19.06 -0.20
CA ILE A 183 -18.03 -19.23 -1.06
C ILE A 183 -17.70 -17.90 -1.76
N ASP A 184 -18.69 -17.23 -2.36
CA ASP A 184 -18.51 -15.94 -3.05
C ASP A 184 -18.04 -14.85 -2.10
N SER A 185 -18.43 -14.89 -0.83
CA SER A 185 -18.02 -13.91 0.19
C SER A 185 -16.54 -14.03 0.61
N ARG A 186 -15.88 -15.16 0.38
CA ARG A 186 -14.51 -15.44 0.89
C ARG A 186 -13.49 -14.39 0.45
N SER A 187 -13.56 -13.93 -0.81
CA SER A 187 -12.64 -12.90 -1.32
C SER A 187 -12.96 -11.51 -0.77
N VAL A 188 -14.21 -11.24 -0.46
CA VAL A 188 -14.68 -9.96 0.10
C VAL A 188 -14.36 -9.85 1.59
N LEU A 189 -14.40 -10.99 2.31
CA LEU A 189 -14.22 -11.07 3.77
C LEU A 189 -12.78 -11.37 4.21
N LEU A 190 -11.77 -11.09 3.37
CA LEU A 190 -10.35 -11.34 3.70
C LEU A 190 -9.76 -10.32 4.67
N ASP A 191 -10.18 -9.06 4.59
CA ASP A 191 -9.58 -7.99 5.39
C ASP A 191 -10.62 -7.18 6.17
N PRO A 192 -10.72 -7.40 7.49
CA PRO A 192 -11.65 -6.67 8.37
C PRO A 192 -11.48 -5.15 8.38
N SER A 193 -10.33 -4.61 7.92
CA SER A 193 -10.10 -3.17 7.85
C SER A 193 -11.09 -2.45 6.92
N TYR A 194 -11.67 -3.18 5.98
CA TYR A 194 -12.63 -2.65 4.99
C TYR A 194 -14.09 -3.00 5.30
N PHE A 195 -14.37 -3.65 6.45
CA PHE A 195 -15.73 -4.06 6.78
C PHE A 195 -16.55 -2.90 7.33
N GLY A 196 -17.58 -2.53 6.59
CA GLY A 196 -18.64 -1.67 7.09
C GLY A 196 -19.78 -2.49 7.71
N GLN A 197 -20.93 -1.84 7.89
CA GLN A 197 -22.12 -2.45 8.51
C GLN A 197 -22.63 -3.67 7.73
N ALA A 198 -22.63 -3.63 6.39
CA ALA A 198 -23.13 -4.73 5.57
C ALA A 198 -22.35 -6.03 5.77
N CYS A 199 -21.01 -5.96 5.80
CA CYS A 199 -20.19 -7.16 6.01
C CYS A 199 -20.38 -7.72 7.44
N GLN A 200 -20.56 -6.84 8.44
CA GLN A 200 -20.85 -7.25 9.82
C GLN A 200 -22.24 -7.88 9.97
N GLU A 201 -23.21 -7.54 9.12
CA GLU A 201 -24.55 -8.13 9.08
C GLU A 201 -24.57 -9.44 8.27
N LEU A 202 -23.81 -9.50 7.18
CA LEU A 202 -23.75 -10.64 6.26
C LEU A 202 -23.31 -11.94 6.95
N VAL A 203 -22.23 -11.88 7.74
CA VAL A 203 -21.62 -13.09 8.33
C VAL A 203 -22.60 -13.84 9.27
N PRO A 204 -23.24 -13.20 10.28
CA PRO A 204 -24.21 -13.88 11.11
C PRO A 204 -25.43 -14.42 10.33
N LEU A 205 -25.88 -13.73 9.28
CA LEU A 205 -26.99 -14.18 8.45
C LEU A 205 -26.64 -15.40 7.60
N LEU A 206 -25.41 -15.47 7.07
CA LEU A 206 -24.92 -16.67 6.38
C LEU A 206 -24.84 -17.87 7.33
N VAL A 207 -24.43 -17.67 8.58
CA VAL A 207 -24.45 -18.72 9.62
C VAL A 207 -25.87 -19.18 9.90
N ALA A 208 -26.79 -18.25 10.12
CA ALA A 208 -28.20 -18.56 10.40
C ALA A 208 -28.88 -19.30 9.24
N ALA A 209 -28.48 -19.02 8.00
CA ALA A 209 -28.99 -19.68 6.81
C ALA A 209 -28.28 -21.02 6.49
N GLY A 210 -27.30 -21.44 7.30
CA GLY A 210 -26.56 -22.69 7.10
C GLY A 210 -25.54 -22.66 5.96
N GLY A 211 -25.22 -21.48 5.43
CA GLY A 211 -24.22 -21.32 4.38
C GLY A 211 -22.77 -21.25 4.90
N MET A 212 -22.60 -20.81 6.14
CA MET A 212 -21.31 -20.69 6.83
C MET A 212 -21.36 -21.39 8.19
N THR A 213 -20.30 -22.05 8.58
CA THR A 213 -20.21 -22.68 9.91
C THR A 213 -19.90 -21.64 10.98
N PRO A 214 -20.31 -21.88 12.25
CA PRO A 214 -19.90 -21.03 13.37
C PRO A 214 -18.38 -20.86 13.52
N SER A 215 -17.59 -21.91 13.20
CA SER A 215 -16.12 -21.87 13.26
C SER A 215 -15.54 -20.92 12.21
N GLU A 216 -16.08 -20.91 10.97
CA GLU A 216 -15.69 -19.96 9.93
C GLU A 216 -16.02 -18.52 10.32
N ALA A 217 -17.21 -18.26 10.88
CA ALA A 217 -17.59 -16.93 11.36
C ALA A 217 -16.68 -16.45 12.50
N LYS A 218 -16.32 -17.34 13.45
CA LYS A 218 -15.33 -17.04 14.50
C LYS A 218 -13.95 -16.73 13.90
N ALA A 219 -13.53 -17.44 12.85
CA ALA A 219 -12.26 -17.15 12.17
C ALA A 219 -12.23 -15.72 11.59
N ILE A 220 -13.33 -15.27 10.97
CA ILE A 220 -13.46 -13.89 10.47
C ILE A 220 -13.45 -12.89 11.64
N GLY A 221 -14.14 -13.20 12.73
CA GLY A 221 -14.12 -12.39 13.97
C GLY A 221 -12.72 -12.29 14.58
N ARG A 222 -11.97 -13.40 14.65
CA ARG A 222 -10.57 -13.38 15.13
C ARG A 222 -9.68 -12.50 14.29
N ALA A 223 -9.79 -12.57 12.96
CA ALA A 223 -9.05 -11.68 12.06
C ALA A 223 -9.31 -10.18 12.38
N ALA A 224 -10.53 -9.83 12.79
CA ALA A 224 -10.86 -8.49 13.25
C ALA A 224 -10.21 -8.16 14.61
N SER A 225 -10.21 -9.11 15.56
CA SER A 225 -9.57 -8.93 16.87
C SER A 225 -8.05 -8.82 16.76
N GLU A 226 -7.42 -9.59 15.90
CA GLU A 226 -5.97 -9.49 15.59
C GLU A 226 -5.59 -8.07 15.16
N LYS A 227 -6.48 -7.37 14.46
CA LYS A 227 -6.32 -5.95 14.05
C LYS A 227 -6.77 -4.93 15.09
N GLY A 228 -7.36 -5.37 16.21
CA GLY A 228 -7.83 -4.50 17.29
C GLY A 228 -9.28 -4.04 17.16
N PHE A 229 -10.07 -4.67 16.28
CA PHE A 229 -11.50 -4.37 16.09
C PHE A 229 -12.38 -5.28 16.95
N ASP A 230 -12.18 -5.30 18.28
CA ASP A 230 -12.83 -6.27 19.18
C ASP A 230 -14.36 -6.20 19.19
N THR A 231 -14.96 -5.01 19.04
CA THR A 231 -16.42 -4.86 18.93
C THR A 231 -16.93 -5.50 17.63
N MET A 232 -16.23 -5.32 16.53
CA MET A 232 -16.53 -5.95 15.25
C MET A 232 -16.38 -7.47 15.35
N ALA A 233 -15.31 -7.95 15.99
CA ALA A 233 -15.05 -9.38 16.17
C ALA A 233 -16.25 -10.10 16.82
N ARG A 234 -16.81 -9.54 17.90
CA ARG A 234 -18.00 -10.10 18.56
C ARG A 234 -19.25 -10.09 17.68
N ARG A 235 -19.42 -9.05 16.84
CA ARG A 235 -20.56 -9.00 15.90
C ARG A 235 -20.47 -10.05 14.80
N LEU A 236 -19.25 -10.35 14.33
CA LEU A 236 -19.00 -11.30 13.26
C LEU A 236 -19.08 -12.77 13.72
N GLY A 237 -18.37 -13.12 14.78
CA GLY A 237 -18.17 -14.50 15.22
C GLY A 237 -18.78 -14.87 16.57
N GLY A 238 -19.38 -13.91 17.28
CA GLY A 238 -19.85 -14.12 18.67
C GLY A 238 -18.71 -14.26 19.68
N GLU A 239 -18.97 -14.97 20.77
CA GLU A 239 -17.95 -15.29 21.79
C GLU A 239 -16.98 -16.35 21.26
N ASP A 240 -15.70 -16.07 21.37
CA ASP A 240 -14.62 -16.97 20.93
C ASP A 240 -13.75 -17.38 22.14
N PRO A 241 -13.61 -18.70 22.41
CA PRO A 241 -12.83 -19.22 23.53
C PRO A 241 -11.38 -18.77 23.57
N ILE A 242 -10.81 -18.35 22.44
CA ILE A 242 -9.41 -17.91 22.36
C ILE A 242 -9.22 -16.40 22.34
N THR A 243 -10.28 -15.62 22.57
CA THR A 243 -10.21 -14.13 22.56
C THR A 243 -9.13 -13.60 23.49
N GLU A 244 -9.02 -14.15 24.71
CA GLU A 244 -7.98 -13.72 25.66
C GLU A 244 -6.57 -14.12 25.23
N ILE A 245 -6.42 -15.25 24.51
CA ILE A 245 -5.14 -15.67 23.93
C ILE A 245 -4.72 -14.69 22.81
N VAL A 246 -5.67 -14.24 21.97
CA VAL A 246 -5.40 -13.21 20.95
C VAL A 246 -4.89 -11.92 21.59
N LYS A 247 -5.54 -11.45 22.63
CA LYS A 247 -5.13 -10.23 23.37
C LYS A 247 -3.75 -10.40 24.03
N ALA A 248 -3.54 -11.53 24.69
CA ALA A 248 -2.27 -11.84 25.35
C ALA A 248 -1.12 -11.93 24.35
N ALA A 249 -1.31 -12.63 23.21
CA ALA A 249 -0.32 -12.77 22.16
C ALA A 249 0.03 -11.42 21.50
N LYS A 250 -0.93 -10.50 21.35
CA LYS A 250 -0.65 -9.13 20.89
C LYS A 250 0.23 -8.36 21.86
N ALA A 251 0.00 -8.52 23.15
CA ALA A 251 0.73 -7.81 24.20
C ALA A 251 2.15 -8.38 24.39
N ASP A 252 2.25 -9.67 24.67
CA ASP A 252 3.52 -10.39 24.90
C ASP A 252 3.44 -11.81 24.32
N PRO A 253 3.79 -11.99 23.05
CA PRO A 253 3.68 -13.29 22.38
C PRO A 253 4.63 -14.34 22.98
N ALA A 254 5.82 -13.96 23.45
CA ALA A 254 6.78 -14.91 24.03
C ALA A 254 6.29 -15.46 25.38
N LYS A 255 5.69 -14.61 26.22
CA LYS A 255 5.05 -15.07 27.46
C LYS A 255 3.84 -15.95 27.13
N THR A 256 3.00 -15.55 26.18
CA THR A 256 1.81 -16.29 25.79
C THR A 256 2.16 -17.68 25.24
N TYR A 257 3.23 -17.78 24.47
CA TYR A 257 3.77 -19.07 23.98
C TYR A 257 4.08 -20.01 25.15
N ARG A 258 4.83 -19.55 26.16
CA ARG A 258 5.20 -20.36 27.34
C ARG A 258 3.98 -20.78 28.17
N ASP A 259 3.08 -19.82 28.44
CA ASP A 259 1.87 -20.08 29.25
C ASP A 259 0.91 -21.05 28.52
N PHE A 260 0.73 -20.88 27.21
CA PHE A 260 -0.14 -21.73 26.42
C PHE A 260 0.43 -23.13 26.26
N SER A 261 1.75 -23.31 26.13
CA SER A 261 2.40 -24.62 26.08
C SER A 261 2.03 -25.49 27.29
N GLN A 262 1.80 -24.90 28.46
CA GLN A 262 1.43 -25.61 29.69
C GLN A 262 -0.09 -25.86 29.80
N SER A 263 -0.91 -25.13 29.05
CA SER A 263 -2.36 -25.16 29.19
C SER A 263 -3.12 -25.59 27.93
N ALA A 264 -2.43 -25.83 26.83
CA ALA A 264 -3.03 -26.14 25.52
C ALA A 264 -4.03 -27.31 25.59
N SER A 265 -3.70 -28.37 26.35
CA SER A 265 -4.57 -29.55 26.50
C SER A 265 -5.97 -29.26 27.07
N ARG A 266 -6.19 -28.10 27.65
CA ARG A 266 -7.51 -27.66 28.15
C ARG A 266 -8.47 -27.21 27.04
N TYR A 267 -7.95 -27.01 25.84
CA TYR A 267 -8.70 -26.52 24.68
C TYR A 267 -8.98 -27.67 23.70
N SER A 268 -10.06 -27.56 22.91
CA SER A 268 -10.29 -28.48 21.79
C SER A 268 -9.15 -28.41 20.78
N LYS A 269 -8.95 -29.45 19.98
CA LYS A 269 -7.90 -29.49 18.94
C LYS A 269 -8.01 -28.31 17.97
N GLU A 270 -9.24 -27.94 17.57
CA GLU A 270 -9.52 -26.76 16.77
C GLU A 270 -9.00 -25.47 17.43
N ASN A 271 -9.37 -25.25 18.68
CA ASN A 271 -8.96 -24.06 19.43
C ASN A 271 -7.44 -24.06 19.71
N GLN A 272 -6.82 -25.23 19.93
CA GLN A 272 -5.37 -25.34 20.05
C GLN A 272 -4.68 -24.91 18.76
N ALA A 273 -5.12 -25.44 17.59
CA ALA A 273 -4.55 -25.11 16.30
C ALA A 273 -4.63 -23.61 16.01
N VAL A 274 -5.81 -23.01 16.25
CA VAL A 274 -6.01 -21.58 16.02
C VAL A 274 -5.18 -20.74 16.99
N ALA A 275 -5.11 -21.12 18.27
CA ALA A 275 -4.29 -20.43 19.26
C ALA A 275 -2.80 -20.46 18.89
N TRP A 276 -2.27 -21.60 18.50
CA TRP A 276 -0.89 -21.73 18.02
C TRP A 276 -0.62 -20.87 16.78
N GLY A 277 -1.57 -20.81 15.83
CA GLY A 277 -1.47 -19.94 14.66
C GLY A 277 -1.42 -18.45 15.03
N VAL A 278 -2.25 -17.99 15.97
CA VAL A 278 -2.24 -16.61 16.49
C VAL A 278 -0.93 -16.31 17.23
N ILE A 279 -0.49 -17.19 18.11
CA ILE A 279 0.78 -17.05 18.83
C ILE A 279 1.95 -16.98 17.85
N GLY A 280 2.01 -17.91 16.87
CA GLY A 280 3.03 -17.93 15.83
C GLY A 280 3.07 -16.64 15.02
N GLN A 281 1.91 -16.06 14.67
CA GLN A 281 1.82 -14.79 13.96
C GLN A 281 2.45 -13.63 14.75
N PHE A 282 2.12 -13.49 16.03
CA PHE A 282 2.65 -12.38 16.82
C PHE A 282 4.12 -12.60 17.21
N LEU A 283 4.58 -13.84 17.40
CA LEU A 283 6.01 -14.16 17.52
C LEU A 283 6.76 -13.78 16.25
N ALA A 284 6.27 -14.19 15.06
CA ALA A 284 6.88 -13.87 13.78
C ALA A 284 6.97 -12.35 13.53
N LYS A 285 5.92 -11.59 13.87
CA LYS A 285 5.93 -10.12 13.82
C LYS A 285 6.93 -9.46 14.79
N LYS A 286 7.33 -10.16 15.85
CA LYS A 286 8.39 -9.74 16.78
C LYS A 286 9.76 -10.31 16.40
N LEU A 287 9.81 -11.09 15.33
CA LEU A 287 11.01 -11.81 14.88
C LEU A 287 11.58 -12.74 15.99
N ASP A 288 10.69 -13.34 16.76
CA ASP A 288 11.03 -14.31 17.80
C ASP A 288 11.36 -15.66 17.16
N PRO A 289 12.43 -16.34 17.59
CA PRO A 289 12.85 -17.63 17.03
C PRO A 289 11.86 -18.78 17.26
N ASN A 290 10.93 -18.67 18.21
CA ASN A 290 9.91 -19.72 18.45
C ASN A 290 8.70 -19.61 17.50
N ALA A 291 8.71 -18.71 16.53
CA ALA A 291 7.57 -18.51 15.65
C ALA A 291 7.29 -19.73 14.76
N ASP A 292 8.34 -20.37 14.23
CA ASP A 292 8.21 -21.56 13.40
C ASP A 292 7.74 -22.77 14.21
N ASP A 293 8.19 -22.91 15.45
CA ASP A 293 7.75 -23.98 16.36
C ASP A 293 6.24 -23.89 16.65
N ALA A 294 5.75 -22.70 16.99
CA ALA A 294 4.32 -22.47 17.18
C ALA A 294 3.50 -22.84 15.92
N TYR A 295 4.01 -22.52 14.74
CA TYR A 295 3.35 -22.87 13.48
C TYR A 295 3.48 -24.37 13.12
N ARG A 296 4.54 -25.07 13.52
CA ARG A 296 4.62 -26.54 13.41
C ARG A 296 3.56 -27.21 14.28
N LEU A 297 3.41 -26.79 15.55
CA LEU A 297 2.37 -27.29 16.44
C LEU A 297 0.97 -27.05 15.86
N GLN A 298 0.73 -25.87 15.27
CA GLN A 298 -0.50 -25.59 14.55
C GLN A 298 -0.70 -26.54 13.36
N GLN A 299 0.35 -26.80 12.59
CA GLN A 299 0.28 -27.64 11.39
C GLN A 299 -0.04 -29.11 11.71
N GLU A 300 0.53 -29.65 12.79
CA GLU A 300 0.24 -31.02 13.27
C GLU A 300 -1.23 -31.22 13.64
N LEU A 301 -1.86 -30.14 14.14
CA LEU A 301 -3.29 -30.14 14.50
C LEU A 301 -4.21 -29.96 13.29
N GLY A 302 -3.74 -29.30 12.22
CA GLY A 302 -4.55 -28.94 11.05
C GLY A 302 -5.30 -27.61 11.20
N TYR A 303 -6.49 -27.49 10.62
CA TYR A 303 -7.38 -26.31 10.68
C TYR A 303 -6.78 -25.02 10.11
N ASN A 304 -5.97 -25.11 9.04
CA ASN A 304 -5.38 -23.95 8.37
C ASN A 304 -6.43 -22.95 7.86
N GLU A 305 -7.59 -23.45 7.45
CA GLU A 305 -8.72 -22.65 6.95
C GLU A 305 -9.32 -21.71 8.00
N LEU A 306 -9.08 -21.99 9.29
CA LEU A 306 -9.54 -21.15 10.39
C LEU A 306 -8.55 -20.06 10.80
N LEU A 307 -7.35 -20.04 10.20
CA LEU A 307 -6.38 -18.96 10.38
C LEU A 307 -6.78 -17.73 9.56
N SER A 308 -6.51 -16.54 10.08
CA SER A 308 -6.65 -15.31 9.29
C SER A 308 -5.72 -15.31 8.08
N ALA A 309 -6.07 -14.55 7.03
CA ALA A 309 -5.20 -14.39 5.86
C ALA A 309 -3.78 -13.92 6.27
N GLU A 310 -3.71 -12.99 7.23
CA GLU A 310 -2.44 -12.49 7.74
C GLU A 310 -1.64 -13.57 8.48
N SER A 311 -2.31 -14.42 9.27
CA SER A 311 -1.64 -15.54 9.97
C SER A 311 -1.09 -16.57 8.98
N GLN A 312 -1.85 -16.90 7.93
CA GLN A 312 -1.37 -17.81 6.87
C GLN A 312 -0.11 -17.28 6.17
N GLU A 313 -0.10 -15.98 5.84
CA GLU A 313 1.08 -15.33 5.27
C GLU A 313 2.28 -15.34 6.23
N TRP A 314 2.04 -15.07 7.52
CA TRP A 314 3.11 -15.08 8.53
C TRP A 314 3.65 -16.48 8.81
N LYS A 315 2.86 -17.54 8.63
CA LYS A 315 3.33 -18.93 8.69
C LYS A 315 4.42 -19.19 7.65
N VAL A 316 4.23 -18.73 6.41
CA VAL A 316 5.27 -18.82 5.37
C VAL A 316 6.51 -18.02 5.78
N ARG A 317 6.34 -16.78 6.25
CA ARG A 317 7.46 -15.91 6.67
C ARG A 317 8.24 -16.49 7.86
N ALA A 318 7.57 -17.13 8.80
CA ALA A 318 8.23 -17.84 9.92
C ALA A 318 9.11 -18.97 9.39
N GLY A 319 8.59 -19.82 8.52
CA GLY A 319 9.35 -20.89 7.89
C GLY A 319 10.55 -20.39 7.07
N LEU A 320 10.37 -19.30 6.29
CA LEU A 320 11.47 -18.67 5.54
C LEU A 320 12.59 -18.19 6.47
N ARG A 321 12.24 -17.53 7.57
CA ARG A 321 13.22 -17.01 8.51
C ARG A 321 13.96 -18.11 9.26
N ALA A 322 13.27 -19.21 9.60
CA ALA A 322 13.84 -20.39 10.20
C ALA A 322 14.61 -21.27 9.19
N LYS A 323 14.47 -20.99 7.89
CA LYS A 323 14.95 -21.85 6.77
C LYS A 323 14.32 -23.24 6.78
N ASP A 324 13.12 -23.35 7.35
CA ASP A 324 12.31 -24.55 7.32
C ASP A 324 11.48 -24.63 6.03
N TRP A 325 12.07 -25.20 5.00
CA TRP A 325 11.46 -25.29 3.68
C TRP A 325 10.24 -26.22 3.65
N ALA A 326 10.19 -27.23 4.54
CA ALA A 326 9.03 -28.09 4.68
C ALA A 326 7.82 -27.29 5.23
N LEU A 327 8.03 -26.48 6.25
CA LEU A 327 6.99 -25.56 6.77
C LEU A 327 6.56 -24.56 5.70
N VAL A 328 7.51 -23.96 4.94
CA VAL A 328 7.19 -23.03 3.84
C VAL A 328 6.28 -23.68 2.81
N LYS A 329 6.64 -24.85 2.33
CA LYS A 329 5.85 -25.62 1.34
C LYS A 329 4.44 -25.92 1.85
N ASN A 330 4.35 -26.55 3.00
CA ASN A 330 3.09 -26.95 3.60
C ASN A 330 2.19 -25.73 3.93
N ALA A 331 2.79 -24.63 4.37
CA ALA A 331 2.05 -23.39 4.62
C ALA A 331 1.40 -22.83 3.35
N ILE A 332 2.12 -22.85 2.21
CA ILE A 332 1.59 -22.37 0.93
C ILE A 332 0.55 -23.34 0.35
N GLU A 333 0.76 -24.65 0.47
CA GLU A 333 -0.21 -25.66 0.03
C GLU A 333 -1.53 -25.56 0.80
N GLY A 334 -1.46 -25.35 2.11
CA GLY A 334 -2.62 -25.19 2.99
C GLY A 334 -3.22 -23.76 3.01
N MET A 335 -2.67 -22.82 2.23
CA MET A 335 -3.16 -21.43 2.18
C MET A 335 -4.50 -21.34 1.47
N ASN A 336 -5.38 -20.47 1.99
CA ASN A 336 -6.64 -20.14 1.30
C ASN A 336 -6.33 -19.72 -0.14
N PRO A 337 -6.99 -20.30 -1.16
CA PRO A 337 -6.73 -19.99 -2.58
C PRO A 337 -6.82 -18.50 -2.89
N ALA A 338 -7.78 -17.77 -2.29
CA ALA A 338 -7.91 -16.33 -2.49
C ALA A 338 -6.73 -15.52 -1.90
N VAL A 339 -6.07 -16.03 -0.86
CA VAL A 339 -4.84 -15.44 -0.29
C VAL A 339 -3.65 -15.80 -1.19
N ARG A 340 -3.56 -17.06 -1.62
CA ARG A 340 -2.44 -17.57 -2.41
C ARG A 340 -2.28 -16.86 -3.75
N VAL A 341 -3.37 -16.59 -4.47
CA VAL A 341 -3.32 -15.93 -5.80
C VAL A 341 -3.11 -14.43 -5.73
N ARG A 342 -3.24 -13.82 -4.56
CA ARG A 342 -3.17 -12.36 -4.39
C ARG A 342 -1.75 -11.80 -4.56
N ASP A 343 -0.72 -12.57 -4.18
CA ASP A 343 0.66 -12.12 -4.18
C ASP A 343 1.59 -13.16 -4.86
N PRO A 344 2.36 -12.78 -5.89
CA PRO A 344 3.31 -13.66 -6.55
C PRO A 344 4.42 -14.17 -5.61
N ALA A 345 4.56 -13.61 -4.42
CA ALA A 345 5.47 -14.09 -3.38
C ALA A 345 5.27 -15.58 -3.11
N TRP A 346 4.00 -16.01 -2.98
CA TRP A 346 3.70 -17.40 -2.61
C TRP A 346 4.05 -18.37 -3.71
N THR A 347 3.87 -17.99 -4.98
CA THR A 347 4.30 -18.80 -6.14
C THR A 347 5.82 -18.91 -6.19
N TYR A 348 6.55 -17.79 -5.97
CA TYR A 348 8.01 -17.80 -5.93
C TYR A 348 8.56 -18.68 -4.81
N TRP A 349 8.09 -18.46 -3.56
CA TRP A 349 8.60 -19.21 -2.41
C TRP A 349 8.22 -20.68 -2.45
N TYR A 350 7.07 -21.03 -3.05
CA TYR A 350 6.71 -22.43 -3.32
C TYR A 350 7.68 -23.06 -4.31
N GLY A 351 7.99 -22.40 -5.42
CA GLY A 351 9.03 -22.84 -6.37
C GLY A 351 10.38 -23.04 -5.69
N ARG A 352 10.78 -22.13 -4.78
CA ARG A 352 12.02 -22.27 -4.00
C ARG A 352 11.99 -23.50 -3.07
N ALA A 353 10.89 -23.75 -2.40
CA ALA A 353 10.72 -24.91 -1.53
C ALA A 353 10.80 -26.22 -2.33
N LEU A 354 10.11 -26.31 -3.47
CA LEU A 354 10.19 -27.46 -4.39
C LEU A 354 11.62 -27.71 -4.88
N LYS A 355 12.37 -26.65 -5.20
CA LYS A 355 13.76 -26.76 -5.63
C LYS A 355 14.66 -27.35 -4.53
N VAL A 356 14.46 -26.94 -3.27
CA VAL A 356 15.21 -27.49 -2.13
C VAL A 356 14.90 -28.99 -1.93
N GLU A 357 13.69 -29.45 -2.25
CA GLU A 357 13.29 -30.85 -2.23
C GLU A 357 13.74 -31.65 -3.47
N GLY A 358 14.47 -31.04 -4.42
CA GLY A 358 14.92 -31.69 -5.65
C GLY A 358 13.82 -31.84 -6.71
N GLN A 359 12.67 -31.18 -6.57
CA GLN A 359 11.57 -31.18 -7.54
C GLN A 359 11.75 -30.09 -8.60
N ASP A 360 12.90 -30.09 -9.29
CA ASP A 360 13.32 -29.00 -10.18
C ASP A 360 12.33 -28.71 -11.31
N ALA A 361 11.70 -29.74 -11.89
CA ALA A 361 10.71 -29.57 -12.96
C ALA A 361 9.49 -28.75 -12.48
N LYS A 362 8.93 -29.11 -11.32
CA LYS A 362 7.79 -28.38 -10.74
C LYS A 362 8.19 -27.00 -10.25
N ALA A 363 9.41 -26.84 -9.72
CA ALA A 363 9.94 -25.53 -9.36
C ALA A 363 9.99 -24.59 -10.56
N LYS A 364 10.51 -25.10 -11.69
CA LYS A 364 10.55 -24.38 -12.96
C LYS A 364 9.17 -23.93 -13.42
N GLU A 365 8.18 -24.82 -13.42
CA GLU A 365 6.80 -24.51 -13.77
C GLU A 365 6.24 -23.35 -12.92
N ASN A 366 6.50 -23.35 -11.60
CA ASN A 366 6.06 -22.28 -10.71
C ASN A 366 6.74 -20.94 -11.01
N PHE A 367 8.03 -20.94 -11.32
CA PHE A 367 8.71 -19.69 -11.72
C PHE A 367 8.18 -19.14 -13.05
N GLU A 368 7.85 -20.00 -14.02
CA GLU A 368 7.27 -19.63 -15.31
C GLU A 368 5.88 -19.00 -15.21
N LEU A 369 5.12 -19.26 -14.12
CA LEU A 369 3.82 -18.59 -13.87
C LEU A 369 3.94 -17.09 -13.59
N ILE A 370 5.11 -16.61 -13.17
CA ILE A 370 5.30 -15.23 -12.72
C ILE A 370 6.47 -14.50 -13.39
N ASP A 371 7.24 -15.15 -14.26
CA ASP A 371 8.43 -14.58 -14.89
C ASP A 371 8.12 -13.46 -15.90
N ASN A 372 6.86 -13.36 -16.36
CA ASN A 372 6.36 -12.26 -17.16
C ASN A 372 5.94 -11.02 -16.35
N GLN A 373 6.00 -11.09 -15.03
CA GLN A 373 5.66 -9.97 -14.15
C GLN A 373 6.88 -9.08 -13.91
N TYR A 374 6.72 -7.76 -14.16
CA TYR A 374 7.79 -6.78 -13.99
C TYR A 374 7.84 -6.22 -12.56
N ASN A 375 7.91 -7.12 -11.58
CA ASN A 375 8.00 -6.81 -10.16
C ASN A 375 9.14 -7.59 -9.48
N PHE A 376 9.25 -7.47 -8.16
CA PHE A 376 10.31 -8.10 -7.37
C PHE A 376 10.38 -9.63 -7.56
N TYR A 377 9.24 -10.32 -7.48
CA TYR A 377 9.21 -11.79 -7.58
C TYR A 377 9.31 -12.28 -9.02
N GLY A 378 8.79 -11.53 -9.99
CA GLY A 378 9.00 -11.83 -11.40
C GLY A 378 10.48 -11.74 -11.80
N GLN A 379 11.20 -10.74 -11.29
CA GLN A 379 12.66 -10.63 -11.51
C GLN A 379 13.41 -11.81 -10.86
N LEU A 380 13.10 -12.17 -9.63
CA LEU A 380 13.71 -13.33 -8.96
C LEU A 380 13.41 -14.63 -9.69
N ALA A 381 12.17 -14.83 -10.16
CA ALA A 381 11.77 -16.02 -10.93
C ALA A 381 12.56 -16.11 -12.26
N ARG A 382 12.73 -15.00 -12.98
CA ARG A 382 13.60 -14.97 -14.17
C ARG A 382 15.01 -15.42 -13.86
N GLU A 383 15.60 -14.94 -12.77
CA GLU A 383 16.94 -15.35 -12.36
C GLU A 383 17.02 -16.84 -11.95
N GLU A 384 15.95 -17.40 -11.35
CA GLU A 384 15.88 -18.86 -11.11
C GLU A 384 15.86 -19.66 -12.41
N LEU A 385 15.24 -19.11 -13.46
CA LEU A 385 15.13 -19.70 -14.79
C LEU A 385 16.36 -19.42 -15.70
N GLY A 386 17.37 -18.68 -15.20
CA GLY A 386 18.51 -18.22 -16.00
C GLY A 386 18.14 -17.19 -17.09
N LYS A 387 16.98 -16.53 -16.95
CA LYS A 387 16.51 -15.49 -17.89
C LYS A 387 16.99 -14.11 -17.47
N SER A 388 17.15 -13.23 -18.46
CA SER A 388 17.56 -11.84 -18.26
C SER A 388 16.46 -10.98 -17.61
N ASN A 389 16.85 -10.06 -16.72
CA ASN A 389 16.01 -9.00 -16.17
C ASN A 389 16.08 -7.68 -16.98
N GLN A 390 16.58 -7.73 -18.20
CA GLN A 390 16.65 -6.57 -19.08
C GLN A 390 15.25 -6.03 -19.39
N ALA A 391 15.13 -4.71 -19.55
CA ALA A 391 13.91 -4.09 -20.04
C ALA A 391 13.52 -4.65 -21.42
N PRO A 392 12.25 -4.97 -21.66
CA PRO A 392 11.78 -5.48 -22.94
C PRO A 392 11.97 -4.44 -24.07
N ALA A 393 11.85 -4.90 -25.30
CA ALA A 393 11.92 -4.04 -26.47
C ALA A 393 10.89 -2.90 -26.37
N ARG A 394 11.31 -1.70 -26.76
CA ARG A 394 10.48 -0.50 -26.69
C ARG A 394 9.45 -0.48 -27.81
N THR A 395 8.16 -0.40 -27.47
CA THR A 395 7.10 -0.01 -28.41
C THR A 395 7.02 1.52 -28.49
N LYS A 396 7.20 2.07 -29.69
CA LYS A 396 7.08 3.52 -29.94
C LYS A 396 5.67 3.89 -30.36
N VAL A 397 5.23 5.06 -29.93
CA VAL A 397 3.97 5.69 -30.35
C VAL A 397 4.29 6.97 -31.14
N GLY A 398 3.45 7.30 -32.12
CA GLY A 398 3.62 8.49 -32.95
C GLY A 398 2.95 9.73 -32.35
N ASP A 399 3.33 10.91 -32.85
CA ASP A 399 2.77 12.17 -32.38
C ASP A 399 1.24 12.25 -32.57
N GLN A 400 0.72 11.75 -33.67
CA GLN A 400 -0.73 11.70 -33.92
C GLN A 400 -1.49 10.90 -32.86
N GLU A 401 -0.94 9.76 -32.39
CA GLU A 401 -1.53 8.94 -31.36
C GLU A 401 -1.55 9.69 -30.00
N ILE A 402 -0.47 10.42 -29.72
CA ILE A 402 -0.35 11.22 -28.48
C ILE A 402 -1.32 12.42 -28.53
N ASP A 403 -1.42 13.11 -29.66
CA ASP A 403 -2.35 14.25 -29.85
C ASP A 403 -3.82 13.80 -29.74
N THR A 404 -4.11 12.57 -30.21
CA THR A 404 -5.42 11.94 -29.99
C THR A 404 -5.72 11.78 -28.51
N MET A 405 -4.73 11.40 -27.68
CA MET A 405 -4.95 11.33 -26.23
C MET A 405 -5.17 12.73 -25.62
N ALA A 406 -4.41 13.74 -26.06
CA ALA A 406 -4.54 15.12 -25.59
C ALA A 406 -5.98 15.69 -25.81
N SER A 407 -6.66 15.25 -26.87
CA SER A 407 -8.03 15.69 -27.20
C SER A 407 -9.13 14.95 -26.42
N ARG A 408 -8.81 13.90 -25.67
CA ARG A 408 -9.81 13.12 -24.92
C ARG A 408 -10.31 13.87 -23.69
N LYS A 409 -11.63 13.94 -23.54
CA LYS A 409 -12.31 14.72 -22.50
C LYS A 409 -11.82 14.40 -21.09
N GLY A 410 -11.63 13.11 -20.75
CA GLY A 410 -11.20 12.69 -19.42
C GLY A 410 -9.79 13.18 -19.07
N PHE A 411 -8.87 13.16 -20.04
CA PHE A 411 -7.50 13.67 -19.82
C PHE A 411 -7.47 15.19 -19.68
N MET A 412 -8.17 15.93 -20.53
CA MET A 412 -8.29 17.40 -20.42
C MET A 412 -8.86 17.83 -19.06
N ARG A 413 -9.91 17.14 -18.61
CA ARG A 413 -10.53 17.37 -17.29
C ARG A 413 -9.56 17.04 -16.16
N GLY A 414 -8.87 15.90 -16.28
CA GLY A 414 -7.85 15.47 -15.32
C GLY A 414 -6.74 16.51 -15.18
N GLU A 415 -6.19 17.02 -16.30
CA GLU A 415 -5.17 18.06 -16.32
C GLU A 415 -5.61 19.31 -15.57
N ARG A 416 -6.83 19.83 -15.85
CA ARG A 416 -7.37 21.01 -15.16
C ARG A 416 -7.53 20.78 -13.66
N LEU A 417 -7.99 19.58 -13.25
CA LEU A 417 -8.12 19.21 -11.84
C LEU A 417 -6.76 19.12 -11.13
N TYR A 418 -5.73 18.59 -11.82
CA TYR A 418 -4.36 18.58 -11.28
C TYR A 418 -3.79 19.97 -11.11
N ALA A 419 -4.08 20.89 -12.06
CA ALA A 419 -3.68 22.29 -11.95
C ALA A 419 -4.29 22.98 -10.71
N MET A 420 -5.51 22.59 -10.32
CA MET A 420 -6.16 23.03 -9.08
C MET A 420 -5.72 22.25 -7.84
N ASN A 421 -4.72 21.38 -7.94
CA ASN A 421 -4.29 20.45 -6.88
C ASN A 421 -5.39 19.48 -6.40
N LEU A 422 -6.41 19.23 -7.20
CA LEU A 422 -7.49 18.29 -6.95
C LEU A 422 -7.13 16.89 -7.49
N ARG A 423 -6.03 16.32 -6.94
CA ARG A 423 -5.43 15.09 -7.45
C ARG A 423 -6.36 13.88 -7.37
N PHE A 424 -7.23 13.80 -6.36
CA PHE A 424 -8.16 12.69 -6.21
C PHE A 424 -9.19 12.68 -7.36
N GLU A 425 -9.75 13.83 -7.68
CA GLU A 425 -10.69 14.02 -8.78
C GLU A 425 -9.99 13.85 -10.13
N GLY A 426 -8.81 14.44 -10.30
CA GLY A 426 -7.98 14.26 -11.50
C GLY A 426 -7.61 12.80 -11.76
N ASN A 427 -7.26 12.04 -10.72
CA ASN A 427 -7.00 10.60 -10.83
C ASN A 427 -8.25 9.82 -11.25
N ARG A 428 -9.45 10.21 -10.79
CA ARG A 428 -10.71 9.60 -11.18
C ARG A 428 -10.97 9.77 -12.67
N GLU A 429 -10.88 10.98 -13.19
CA GLU A 429 -11.07 11.28 -14.62
C GLU A 429 -10.03 10.53 -15.47
N TRP A 430 -8.75 10.62 -15.08
CA TRP A 430 -7.65 9.98 -15.79
C TRP A 430 -7.82 8.45 -15.84
N ASN A 431 -8.04 7.81 -14.70
CA ASN A 431 -8.16 6.37 -14.61
C ASN A 431 -9.41 5.83 -15.30
N TRP A 432 -10.50 6.61 -15.32
CA TRP A 432 -11.71 6.27 -16.05
C TRP A 432 -11.46 6.24 -17.55
N GLU A 433 -10.74 7.22 -18.05
CA GLU A 433 -10.38 7.32 -19.46
C GLU A 433 -9.49 6.17 -19.94
N LEU A 434 -8.60 5.67 -19.08
CA LEU A 434 -7.69 4.56 -19.39
C LEU A 434 -8.38 3.19 -19.50
N ARG A 435 -9.64 3.06 -19.12
CA ARG A 435 -10.34 1.77 -19.19
C ARG A 435 -10.50 1.35 -20.66
N ASN A 436 -10.34 0.03 -20.90
CA ASN A 436 -10.48 -0.57 -22.21
C ASN A 436 -9.50 -0.05 -23.28
N MET A 437 -8.45 0.68 -22.90
CA MET A 437 -7.38 1.05 -23.82
C MET A 437 -6.48 -0.14 -24.13
N THR A 438 -6.04 -0.24 -25.38
CA THR A 438 -4.97 -1.14 -25.77
C THR A 438 -3.64 -0.67 -25.19
N ASP A 439 -2.63 -1.55 -25.13
CA ASP A 439 -1.30 -1.20 -24.63
C ASP A 439 -0.71 0.00 -25.37
N LYS A 440 -0.88 0.04 -26.69
CA LYS A 440 -0.41 1.17 -27.51
C LYS A 440 -1.10 2.48 -27.16
N GLN A 441 -2.40 2.46 -26.89
CA GLN A 441 -3.15 3.63 -26.41
C GLN A 441 -2.71 4.05 -25.00
N LEU A 442 -2.43 3.09 -24.11
CA LEU A 442 -1.88 3.36 -22.78
C LEU A 442 -0.50 4.02 -22.87
N LEU A 443 0.38 3.56 -23.80
CA LEU A 443 1.67 4.18 -24.03
C LEU A 443 1.53 5.61 -24.60
N ALA A 444 0.58 5.84 -25.50
CA ALA A 444 0.28 7.19 -26.02
C ALA A 444 -0.22 8.12 -24.91
N ALA A 445 -1.11 7.63 -24.03
CA ALA A 445 -1.59 8.38 -22.86
C ALA A 445 -0.45 8.67 -21.84
N ALA A 446 0.48 7.74 -21.68
CA ALA A 446 1.65 7.96 -20.83
C ALA A 446 2.62 9.00 -21.42
N GLU A 447 2.86 8.98 -22.74
CA GLU A 447 3.66 10.03 -23.42
C GLU A 447 2.96 11.40 -23.35
N TYR A 448 1.62 11.45 -23.48
CA TYR A 448 0.86 12.68 -23.22
C TYR A 448 1.09 13.19 -21.81
N ALA A 449 0.94 12.33 -20.78
CA ALA A 449 1.22 12.69 -19.40
C ALA A 449 2.64 13.25 -19.21
N LYS A 450 3.63 12.69 -19.93
CA LYS A 450 5.01 13.15 -19.90
C LYS A 450 5.17 14.53 -20.54
N ARG A 451 4.48 14.81 -21.65
CA ARG A 451 4.48 16.15 -22.30
C ARG A 451 3.96 17.23 -21.36
N ILE A 452 2.99 16.91 -20.51
CA ILE A 452 2.42 17.86 -19.51
C ILE A 452 3.04 17.72 -18.13
N HIS A 453 4.19 17.04 -18.01
CA HIS A 453 4.96 16.86 -16.76
C HIS A 453 4.21 16.20 -15.59
N LEU A 454 3.20 15.40 -15.84
CA LEU A 454 2.48 14.60 -14.84
C LEU A 454 3.14 13.21 -14.67
N TYR A 455 4.34 13.16 -14.10
CA TYR A 455 5.16 11.95 -14.06
C TYR A 455 4.53 10.79 -13.27
N ASP A 456 3.75 11.04 -12.24
CA ASP A 456 2.99 9.99 -11.56
C ASP A 456 1.94 9.36 -12.48
N ARG A 457 1.37 10.13 -13.41
CA ARG A 457 0.48 9.60 -14.44
C ARG A 457 1.24 8.83 -15.52
N VAL A 458 2.43 9.30 -15.89
CA VAL A 458 3.33 8.55 -16.79
C VAL A 458 3.53 7.13 -16.26
N VAL A 459 4.03 7.03 -15.03
CA VAL A 459 4.31 5.74 -14.37
C VAL A 459 3.05 4.90 -14.26
N ASN A 460 1.97 5.44 -13.67
CA ASN A 460 0.75 4.68 -13.39
C ASN A 460 0.02 4.23 -14.65
N THR A 461 0.16 4.95 -15.76
CA THR A 461 -0.44 4.58 -17.04
C THR A 461 0.40 3.51 -17.74
N ALA A 462 1.72 3.70 -17.82
CA ALA A 462 2.62 2.73 -18.44
C ALA A 462 2.67 1.39 -17.67
N ASP A 463 2.51 1.39 -16.34
CA ASP A 463 2.45 0.17 -15.53
C ASP A 463 1.26 -0.74 -15.88
N ARG A 464 0.23 -0.23 -16.58
CA ARG A 464 -0.96 -1.00 -17.00
C ARG A 464 -0.75 -1.87 -18.23
N THR A 465 0.30 -1.61 -19.02
CA THR A 465 0.56 -2.36 -20.27
C THR A 465 0.97 -3.80 -19.96
N LYS A 466 0.51 -4.75 -20.78
CA LYS A 466 0.66 -6.20 -20.57
C LYS A 466 1.66 -6.83 -21.54
N GLU A 467 1.53 -6.57 -22.84
CA GLU A 467 2.32 -7.17 -23.92
C GLU A 467 3.26 -6.17 -24.56
N GLU A 468 2.81 -4.94 -24.79
CA GLU A 468 3.59 -3.87 -25.41
C GLU A 468 4.09 -2.90 -24.34
N HIS A 469 5.40 -2.62 -24.35
CA HIS A 469 6.02 -1.88 -23.26
C HIS A 469 6.90 -0.72 -23.76
N ASP A 470 6.95 0.34 -22.96
CA ASP A 470 8.02 1.32 -22.99
C ASP A 470 8.53 1.56 -21.55
N PHE A 471 9.67 0.96 -21.25
CA PHE A 471 10.23 1.09 -19.89
C PHE A 471 10.80 2.48 -19.62
N SER A 472 11.04 3.31 -20.63
CA SER A 472 11.37 4.71 -20.40
C SER A 472 10.18 5.52 -19.83
N LEU A 473 8.95 5.02 -19.98
CA LEU A 473 7.75 5.57 -19.38
C LEU A 473 7.43 4.94 -18.01
N ARG A 474 7.67 3.62 -17.84
CA ARG A 474 7.53 2.99 -16.52
C ARG A 474 8.57 3.49 -15.51
N TYR A 475 9.76 3.82 -16.02
CA TYR A 475 10.93 4.24 -15.25
C TYR A 475 11.48 5.58 -15.79
N PRO A 476 10.66 6.65 -15.77
CA PRO A 476 11.08 7.96 -16.23
C PRO A 476 12.18 8.53 -15.32
N THR A 477 13.04 9.35 -15.92
CA THR A 477 14.16 10.00 -15.21
C THR A 477 14.04 11.52 -15.23
N PRO A 478 12.94 12.13 -14.70
CA PRO A 478 12.86 13.57 -14.57
C PRO A 478 13.90 14.09 -13.57
N PHE A 479 14.22 15.38 -13.63
CA PHE A 479 15.19 16.02 -12.74
C PHE A 479 16.61 15.40 -12.81
N ARG A 480 16.98 14.85 -13.98
CA ARG A 480 18.27 14.15 -14.14
C ARG A 480 19.45 15.11 -14.02
N ASP A 481 19.29 16.33 -14.48
CA ASP A 481 20.32 17.36 -14.46
C ASP A 481 20.60 17.83 -13.03
N GLU A 482 19.60 17.83 -12.17
CA GLU A 482 19.71 18.15 -10.74
C GLU A 482 20.25 16.97 -9.94
N LEU A 483 19.71 15.76 -10.13
CA LEU A 483 20.03 14.60 -9.30
C LEU A 483 21.40 13.98 -9.62
N SER A 484 21.81 13.95 -10.91
CA SER A 484 23.07 13.29 -11.32
C SER A 484 24.32 13.92 -10.70
N PRO A 485 24.45 15.26 -10.61
CA PRO A 485 25.60 15.87 -9.91
C PRO A 485 25.63 15.54 -8.42
N ILE A 486 24.45 15.56 -7.76
CA ILE A 486 24.33 15.23 -6.32
C ILE A 486 24.81 13.78 -6.09
N ALA A 487 24.24 12.82 -6.85
CA ALA A 487 24.57 11.41 -6.70
C ALA A 487 26.06 11.13 -6.94
N ARG A 488 26.67 11.74 -7.98
CA ARG A 488 28.12 11.61 -8.25
C ARG A 488 29.00 12.18 -7.14
N GLN A 489 28.59 13.31 -6.54
CA GLN A 489 29.38 13.96 -5.51
C GLN A 489 29.53 13.12 -4.24
N ILE A 490 28.51 12.31 -3.93
CA ILE A 490 28.45 11.47 -2.71
C ILE A 490 28.59 9.98 -3.02
N ASP A 491 28.97 9.61 -4.25
CA ASP A 491 29.11 8.22 -4.73
C ASP A 491 27.85 7.37 -4.49
N LEU A 492 26.67 7.98 -4.67
CA LEU A 492 25.39 7.30 -4.54
C LEU A 492 24.90 6.73 -5.87
N ASN A 493 24.44 5.49 -5.87
CA ASN A 493 23.93 4.86 -7.10
C ASN A 493 22.66 5.55 -7.59
N LEU A 494 22.74 6.14 -8.78
CA LEU A 494 21.67 6.95 -9.37
C LEU A 494 20.40 6.12 -9.65
N ALA A 495 20.54 4.88 -10.14
CA ALA A 495 19.40 4.01 -10.42
C ALA A 495 18.63 3.62 -9.15
N TRP A 496 19.34 3.41 -8.05
CA TRP A 496 18.72 3.15 -6.75
C TRP A 496 18.00 4.39 -6.22
N THR A 497 18.61 5.56 -6.34
CA THR A 497 17.98 6.83 -5.95
C THR A 497 16.68 7.08 -6.73
N TYR A 498 16.66 6.83 -8.04
CA TYR A 498 15.43 6.90 -8.84
C TYR A 498 14.40 5.85 -8.42
N GLY A 499 14.84 4.63 -8.12
CA GLY A 499 13.97 3.58 -7.59
C GLY A 499 13.25 3.99 -6.31
N LEU A 500 13.98 4.69 -5.43
CA LEU A 500 13.44 5.25 -4.19
C LEU A 500 12.47 6.40 -4.47
N ILE A 501 12.83 7.41 -5.26
CA ILE A 501 11.95 8.54 -5.60
C ILE A 501 10.64 8.04 -6.25
N ARG A 502 10.72 7.05 -7.14
CA ARG A 502 9.54 6.43 -7.73
C ARG A 502 8.62 5.80 -6.68
N GLN A 503 9.18 5.21 -5.64
CA GLN A 503 8.40 4.61 -4.55
C GLN A 503 7.85 5.68 -3.58
N GLU A 504 8.60 6.74 -3.30
CA GLU A 504 8.21 7.80 -2.35
C GLU A 504 7.09 8.70 -2.89
N SER A 505 7.27 9.27 -4.07
CA SER A 505 6.37 10.31 -4.58
C SER A 505 5.82 10.05 -5.97
N ARG A 506 6.37 9.07 -6.70
CA ARG A 506 6.17 8.95 -8.16
C ARG A 506 6.42 10.28 -8.89
N PHE A 507 7.42 11.01 -8.43
CA PHE A 507 7.86 12.30 -8.97
C PHE A 507 6.85 13.46 -8.78
N ILE A 508 5.93 13.37 -7.85
CA ILE A 508 5.08 14.50 -7.44
C ILE A 508 5.94 15.46 -6.61
N ILE A 509 6.23 16.64 -7.14
CA ILE A 509 7.10 17.65 -6.50
C ILE A 509 6.57 18.06 -5.13
N ASN A 510 5.26 18.34 -5.06
CA ASN A 510 4.59 18.81 -3.83
C ASN A 510 3.90 17.67 -3.08
N ALA A 511 4.45 16.43 -3.16
CA ALA A 511 3.92 15.32 -2.38
C ALA A 511 4.07 15.60 -0.89
N SER A 512 3.01 15.30 -0.12
CA SER A 512 3.01 15.43 1.33
C SER A 512 2.30 14.23 1.94
N SER A 513 2.89 13.65 2.98
CA SER A 513 2.28 12.57 3.73
C SER A 513 1.47 13.09 4.92
N SER A 514 0.57 12.25 5.44
CA SER A 514 -0.21 12.56 6.65
C SER A 514 0.64 12.77 7.91
N VAL A 515 1.89 12.30 7.90
CA VAL A 515 2.85 12.43 9.00
C VAL A 515 3.87 13.57 8.77
N GLY A 516 3.74 14.32 7.66
CA GLY A 516 4.52 15.52 7.38
C GLY A 516 5.79 15.30 6.56
N ALA A 517 6.00 14.13 5.96
CA ALA A 517 7.05 13.96 4.96
C ALA A 517 6.74 14.76 3.69
N SER A 518 7.74 15.34 3.03
CA SER A 518 7.54 16.29 1.94
C SER A 518 8.48 16.07 0.76
N GLY A 519 7.97 16.42 -0.44
CA GLY A 519 8.74 16.51 -1.67
C GLY A 519 9.02 15.17 -2.35
N LEU A 520 9.88 15.22 -3.37
CA LEU A 520 10.20 14.07 -4.23
C LEU A 520 10.70 12.84 -3.46
N MET A 521 11.53 13.06 -2.43
CA MET A 521 12.12 12.01 -1.61
C MET A 521 11.43 11.84 -0.24
N GLN A 522 10.28 12.48 -0.02
CA GLN A 522 9.47 12.36 1.19
C GLN A 522 10.29 12.48 2.49
N VAL A 523 11.10 13.54 2.57
CA VAL A 523 11.98 13.75 3.72
C VAL A 523 11.18 14.34 4.88
N MET A 524 11.37 13.79 6.08
CA MET A 524 10.76 14.34 7.31
C MET A 524 11.48 15.63 7.73
N PRO A 525 10.77 16.66 8.25
CA PRO A 525 11.38 17.93 8.64
C PRO A 525 12.55 17.80 9.63
N ASN A 526 12.44 16.88 10.61
CA ASN A 526 13.53 16.63 11.57
C ASN A 526 14.74 15.97 10.91
N THR A 527 14.52 15.02 10.00
CA THR A 527 15.58 14.41 9.21
C THR A 527 16.26 15.45 8.31
N ALA A 528 15.48 16.31 7.67
CA ALA A 528 16.02 17.39 6.84
C ALA A 528 16.92 18.35 7.63
N LYS A 529 16.52 18.79 8.82
CA LYS A 529 17.34 19.61 9.72
C LYS A 529 18.64 18.92 10.12
N TYR A 530 18.55 17.63 10.47
CA TYR A 530 19.73 16.84 10.84
C TYR A 530 20.72 16.76 9.66
N VAL A 531 20.23 16.38 8.49
CA VAL A 531 21.07 16.24 7.28
C VAL A 531 21.65 17.59 6.88
N ALA A 532 20.85 18.67 6.84
CA ALA A 532 21.31 20.01 6.51
C ALA A 532 22.49 20.44 7.40
N LYS A 533 22.38 20.20 8.71
CA LYS A 533 23.48 20.46 9.67
C LYS A 533 24.73 19.63 9.35
N LYS A 534 24.57 18.33 9.08
CA LYS A 534 25.70 17.41 8.81
C LYS A 534 26.44 17.77 7.52
N ILE A 535 25.72 18.22 6.46
CA ILE A 535 26.34 18.61 5.18
C ILE A 535 26.75 20.09 5.12
N GLY A 536 26.53 20.86 6.20
CA GLY A 536 26.91 22.27 6.29
C GLY A 536 26.00 23.22 5.49
N MET A 537 24.72 22.86 5.28
CA MET A 537 23.70 23.72 4.66
C MET A 537 23.14 24.72 5.68
N THR A 538 23.81 25.87 5.82
CA THR A 538 23.51 26.86 6.87
C THR A 538 22.23 27.68 6.64
N ASN A 539 21.73 27.73 5.41
CA ASN A 539 20.55 28.50 5.00
C ASN A 539 19.28 27.65 4.90
N TYR A 540 19.27 26.43 5.45
CA TYR A 540 18.10 25.57 5.43
C TYR A 540 17.01 26.06 6.39
N THR A 541 15.78 26.10 5.89
CA THR A 541 14.54 26.33 6.63
C THR A 541 13.49 25.31 6.16
N ASN A 542 12.48 24.99 6.98
CA ASN A 542 11.53 23.92 6.67
C ASN A 542 10.71 24.17 5.39
N ASP A 543 10.43 25.43 5.04
CA ASP A 543 9.75 25.82 3.82
C ASP A 543 10.53 25.42 2.55
N LYS A 544 11.87 25.42 2.62
CA LYS A 544 12.75 24.99 1.54
C LYS A 544 12.69 23.49 1.27
N LEU A 545 12.08 22.69 2.13
CA LEU A 545 11.96 21.25 1.91
C LEU A 545 11.07 20.91 0.71
N SER A 546 10.20 21.82 0.30
CA SER A 546 9.40 21.68 -0.94
C SER A 546 10.15 22.10 -2.22
N ASP A 547 11.32 22.76 -2.09
CA ASP A 547 12.20 23.06 -3.24
C ASP A 547 12.85 21.78 -3.77
N THR A 548 12.79 21.57 -5.07
CA THR A 548 13.26 20.34 -5.72
C THR A 548 14.74 20.06 -5.43
N ASN A 549 15.62 21.03 -5.60
CA ASN A 549 17.05 20.84 -5.40
C ASN A 549 17.39 20.57 -3.93
N THR A 550 16.77 21.32 -3.04
CA THR A 550 16.92 21.14 -1.59
C THR A 550 16.47 19.73 -1.17
N ASN A 551 15.29 19.30 -1.64
CA ASN A 551 14.74 17.98 -1.33
C ASN A 551 15.62 16.85 -1.84
N LEU A 552 16.04 16.91 -3.12
CA LEU A 552 16.94 15.91 -3.71
C LEU A 552 18.31 15.88 -3.00
N THR A 553 18.85 17.03 -2.63
CA THR A 553 20.13 17.10 -1.89
C THR A 553 20.01 16.46 -0.52
N LEU A 554 19.00 16.83 0.26
CA LEU A 554 18.81 16.31 1.61
C LEU A 554 18.46 14.82 1.62
N GLY A 555 17.52 14.40 0.76
CA GLY A 555 17.11 13.01 0.66
C GLY A 555 18.23 12.08 0.19
N SER A 556 19.00 12.48 -0.83
CA SER A 556 20.14 11.69 -1.31
C SER A 556 21.25 11.57 -0.27
N ASN A 557 21.58 12.65 0.46
CA ASN A 557 22.56 12.59 1.54
C ASN A 557 22.05 11.71 2.69
N TYR A 558 20.78 11.78 3.05
CA TYR A 558 20.20 10.88 4.06
C TYR A 558 20.30 9.41 3.64
N LEU A 559 19.94 9.10 2.38
CA LEU A 559 20.06 7.75 1.82
C LEU A 559 21.51 7.24 1.89
N ASN A 560 22.47 8.09 1.55
CA ASN A 560 23.88 7.74 1.66
C ASN A 560 24.33 7.53 3.13
N MET A 561 23.87 8.38 4.05
CA MET A 561 24.18 8.23 5.48
C MET A 561 23.67 6.90 6.04
N VAL A 562 22.43 6.50 5.73
CA VAL A 562 21.89 5.21 6.18
C VAL A 562 22.56 4.03 5.48
N LEU A 563 23.02 4.19 4.24
CA LEU A 563 23.79 3.16 3.54
C LEU A 563 25.11 2.87 4.24
N VAL A 564 25.86 3.92 4.59
CA VAL A 564 27.14 3.82 5.33
C VAL A 564 26.92 3.24 6.73
N ASP A 565 25.90 3.72 7.45
CA ASP A 565 25.57 3.24 8.81
C ASP A 565 25.16 1.76 8.86
N LEU A 566 24.75 1.21 7.71
CA LEU A 566 24.27 -0.18 7.56
C LEU A 566 25.18 -1.04 6.66
N ASP A 567 26.49 -0.76 6.72
CA ASP A 567 27.57 -1.53 6.07
C ASP A 567 27.38 -1.70 4.54
N GLY A 568 26.79 -0.73 3.86
CA GLY A 568 26.56 -0.75 2.41
C GLY A 568 25.42 -1.66 1.93
N SER A 569 24.60 -2.20 2.82
CA SER A 569 23.46 -3.05 2.46
C SER A 569 22.30 -2.21 1.94
N TRP A 570 21.97 -2.36 0.67
CA TRP A 570 20.83 -1.67 0.06
C TRP A 570 19.48 -2.11 0.64
N VAL A 571 19.36 -3.37 1.04
CA VAL A 571 18.16 -3.90 1.70
C VAL A 571 17.93 -3.18 3.03
N LEU A 572 18.98 -3.16 3.88
CA LEU A 572 18.89 -2.50 5.19
C LEU A 572 18.73 -0.98 5.05
N ALA A 573 19.46 -0.35 4.13
CA ALA A 573 19.37 1.10 3.92
C ALA A 573 18.00 1.52 3.39
N SER A 574 17.41 0.75 2.47
CA SER A 574 16.02 1.00 2.02
C SER A 574 15.01 0.82 3.16
N ALA A 575 15.20 -0.19 4.01
CA ALA A 575 14.36 -0.40 5.19
C ALA A 575 14.50 0.75 6.21
N ALA A 576 15.74 1.22 6.42
CA ALA A 576 16.06 2.33 7.31
C ALA A 576 15.49 3.66 6.83
N TYR A 577 15.52 3.92 5.51
CA TYR A 577 14.96 5.12 4.94
C TYR A 577 13.46 5.26 5.24
N ASN A 578 12.70 4.17 5.09
CA ASN A 578 11.25 4.17 5.34
C ASN A 578 10.88 4.03 6.82
N ALA A 579 11.52 3.10 7.55
CA ALA A 579 11.13 2.76 8.93
C ALA A 579 12.03 3.37 10.02
N GLY A 580 13.12 4.01 9.64
CA GLY A 580 14.14 4.52 10.54
C GLY A 580 15.30 3.52 10.80
N PRO A 581 16.53 4.01 10.96
CA PRO A 581 17.73 3.17 11.06
C PRO A 581 17.74 2.28 12.31
N SER A 582 17.21 2.73 13.43
CA SER A 582 17.12 1.93 14.66
C SER A 582 16.32 0.64 14.47
N ARG A 583 15.21 0.69 13.70
CA ARG A 583 14.40 -0.51 13.39
C ARG A 583 15.15 -1.47 12.46
N ALA A 584 15.78 -0.95 11.42
CA ALA A 584 16.56 -1.78 10.50
C ALA A 584 17.70 -2.53 11.23
N LYS A 585 18.41 -1.85 12.13
CA LYS A 585 19.44 -2.46 13.00
C LYS A 585 18.84 -3.55 13.91
N LEU A 586 17.72 -3.26 14.58
CA LEU A 586 17.04 -4.24 15.43
C LEU A 586 16.59 -5.47 14.64
N TRP A 587 16.02 -5.29 13.44
CA TRP A 587 15.60 -6.42 12.61
C TRP A 587 16.78 -7.28 12.15
N ARG A 588 17.95 -6.68 11.91
CA ARG A 588 19.19 -7.37 11.61
C ARG A 588 19.74 -8.14 12.83
N GLU A 589 19.69 -7.53 14.01
CA GLU A 589 20.12 -8.16 15.27
C GLU A 589 19.31 -9.44 15.57
N ARG A 590 18.02 -9.46 15.20
CA ARG A 590 17.13 -10.60 15.40
C ARG A 590 17.37 -11.77 14.43
N LEU A 591 18.36 -11.70 13.56
CA LEU A 591 18.78 -12.83 12.74
C LEU A 591 19.58 -13.82 13.58
N THR A 592 19.30 -15.10 13.45
CA THR A 592 20.04 -16.19 14.11
C THR A 592 21.23 -16.68 13.29
N SER A 593 21.20 -16.42 11.96
CA SER A 593 22.26 -16.80 11.02
C SER A 593 22.23 -15.87 9.79
N PRO A 594 23.32 -15.83 8.99
CA PRO A 594 23.31 -15.12 7.71
C PRO A 594 22.12 -15.55 6.85
N THR A 595 21.36 -14.58 6.32
CA THR A 595 20.08 -14.79 5.65
C THR A 595 20.10 -14.09 4.29
N GLU A 596 19.57 -14.76 3.25
CA GLU A 596 19.39 -14.14 1.93
C GLU A 596 18.63 -12.82 2.04
N GLY A 597 19.07 -11.79 1.31
CA GLY A 597 18.40 -10.48 1.33
C GLY A 597 16.94 -10.54 0.87
N ALA A 598 16.57 -11.49 0.01
CA ALA A 598 15.19 -11.73 -0.40
C ALA A 598 14.32 -12.24 0.78
N ILE A 599 14.82 -13.17 1.58
CA ILE A 599 14.16 -13.66 2.80
C ILE A 599 14.07 -12.54 3.84
N PHE A 600 15.15 -11.79 4.03
CA PHE A 600 15.12 -10.65 4.94
C PHE A 600 14.04 -9.63 4.54
N ALA A 601 14.02 -9.24 3.26
CA ALA A 601 13.03 -8.29 2.74
C ALA A 601 11.58 -8.80 2.93
N GLU A 602 11.31 -10.11 2.67
CA GLU A 602 9.98 -10.68 2.85
C GLU A 602 9.56 -10.80 4.32
N THR A 603 10.52 -10.93 5.23
CA THR A 603 10.25 -11.12 6.66
C THR A 603 10.31 -9.84 7.49
N ILE A 604 10.42 -8.66 6.85
CA ILE A 604 10.29 -7.35 7.53
C ILE A 604 8.91 -7.26 8.20
N PRO A 605 8.84 -6.96 9.52
CA PRO A 605 7.58 -6.98 10.27
C PRO A 605 6.54 -5.98 9.77
N PHE A 606 6.96 -4.80 9.37
CA PHE A 606 6.09 -3.73 8.90
C PHE A 606 5.71 -3.95 7.43
N THR A 607 4.42 -4.15 7.18
CA THR A 607 3.90 -4.43 5.82
C THR A 607 4.28 -3.32 4.84
N GLU A 608 4.15 -2.06 5.23
CA GLU A 608 4.56 -0.92 4.40
C GLU A 608 6.04 -1.02 4.02
N THR A 609 6.93 -1.18 5.02
CA THR A 609 8.37 -1.25 4.78
C THR A 609 8.77 -2.48 3.98
N ARG A 610 8.12 -3.62 4.21
CA ARG A 610 8.33 -4.87 3.44
C ARG A 610 8.03 -4.67 1.95
N VAL A 611 6.91 -4.05 1.62
CA VAL A 611 6.53 -3.72 0.24
C VAL A 611 7.47 -2.66 -0.34
N TYR A 612 7.78 -1.63 0.45
CA TYR A 612 8.68 -0.55 0.07
C TYR A 612 10.07 -1.06 -0.37
N VAL A 613 10.73 -1.87 0.46
CA VAL A 613 12.07 -2.41 0.16
C VAL A 613 12.06 -3.23 -1.13
N LYS A 614 11.07 -4.12 -1.29
CA LYS A 614 10.94 -4.92 -2.50
C LYS A 614 10.76 -4.05 -3.75
N ASN A 615 9.91 -3.03 -3.68
CA ASN A 615 9.66 -2.13 -4.79
C ASN A 615 10.88 -1.27 -5.13
N VAL A 616 11.55 -0.67 -4.15
CA VAL A 616 12.74 0.17 -4.36
C VAL A 616 13.83 -0.62 -5.08
N LEU A 617 14.13 -1.83 -4.63
CA LEU A 617 15.20 -2.65 -5.21
C LEU A 617 14.85 -3.21 -6.59
N SER A 618 13.60 -3.63 -6.79
CA SER A 618 13.08 -4.04 -8.08
C SER A 618 13.12 -2.88 -9.10
N ASN A 619 12.67 -1.68 -8.69
CA ASN A 619 12.73 -0.48 -9.51
C ASN A 619 14.17 -0.12 -9.87
N ALA A 620 15.10 -0.14 -8.91
CA ALA A 620 16.50 0.16 -9.13
C ALA A 620 17.13 -0.72 -10.23
N ASN A 621 16.70 -1.97 -10.29
CA ASN A 621 17.17 -2.91 -11.32
C ASN A 621 16.74 -2.48 -12.72
N TYR A 622 15.48 -2.14 -12.91
CA TYR A 622 14.98 -1.64 -14.20
C TYR A 622 15.52 -0.25 -14.54
N TYR A 623 15.71 0.65 -13.55
CA TYR A 623 16.41 1.91 -13.82
C TYR A 623 17.84 1.69 -14.34
N SER A 624 18.58 0.72 -13.81
CA SER A 624 19.90 0.36 -14.35
C SER A 624 19.83 -0.09 -15.78
N SER A 625 18.85 -0.94 -16.12
CA SER A 625 18.64 -1.40 -17.50
C SER A 625 18.30 -0.25 -18.44
N VAL A 626 17.36 0.63 -18.06
CA VAL A 626 16.91 1.76 -18.89
C VAL A 626 18.00 2.82 -19.06
N MET A 627 18.76 3.12 -18.00
CA MET A 627 19.74 4.21 -18.00
C MET A 627 21.08 3.83 -18.63
N HIS A 628 21.48 2.56 -18.52
CA HIS A 628 22.83 2.11 -18.86
C HIS A 628 22.84 0.94 -19.87
N GLY A 629 21.67 0.40 -20.23
CA GLY A 629 21.57 -0.81 -21.05
C GLY A 629 22.21 -2.05 -20.43
N LYS A 630 22.56 -1.99 -19.14
CA LYS A 630 23.25 -3.06 -18.42
C LYS A 630 22.27 -3.79 -17.50
N GLU A 631 22.22 -5.09 -17.69
CA GLU A 631 21.55 -5.98 -16.77
C GLU A 631 22.30 -6.03 -15.43
N GLN A 632 21.53 -6.11 -14.34
CA GLN A 632 22.05 -6.38 -13.01
C GLN A 632 21.21 -7.46 -12.34
N SER A 633 21.87 -8.37 -11.63
CA SER A 633 21.17 -9.39 -10.87
C SER A 633 20.50 -8.77 -9.63
N LEU A 634 19.20 -9.00 -9.47
CA LEU A 634 18.48 -8.60 -8.26
C LEU A 634 18.98 -9.40 -7.04
N LYS A 635 19.27 -10.71 -7.20
CA LYS A 635 19.83 -11.54 -6.12
C LYS A 635 21.18 -11.02 -5.63
N GLN A 636 22.08 -10.62 -6.56
CA GLN A 636 23.37 -10.03 -6.17
C GLN A 636 23.18 -8.71 -5.41
N ARG A 637 22.24 -7.87 -5.85
CA ARG A 637 21.91 -6.59 -5.21
C ARG A 637 21.32 -6.77 -3.81
N LEU A 638 20.50 -7.79 -3.63
CA LEU A 638 19.92 -8.18 -2.34
C LEU A 638 20.98 -8.73 -1.38
N GLY A 639 21.92 -9.50 -1.90
CA GLY A 639 23.02 -10.08 -1.14
C GLY A 639 22.59 -10.97 0.03
N THR A 640 23.46 -11.07 1.02
CA THR A 640 23.24 -11.79 2.28
C THR A 640 23.39 -10.84 3.45
N ILE A 641 22.44 -10.88 4.38
CA ILE A 641 22.43 -10.08 5.59
C ILE A 641 22.93 -10.96 6.75
N ALA A 642 24.10 -10.61 7.29
CA ALA A 642 24.63 -11.25 8.48
C ALA A 642 24.04 -10.63 9.76
N PRO A 643 23.81 -11.41 10.84
CA PRO A 643 23.44 -10.87 12.14
C PRO A 643 24.53 -9.93 12.66
N LYS A 644 24.11 -8.86 13.34
CA LYS A 644 25.02 -7.89 13.98
C LYS A 644 24.28 -7.25 15.14
N THR A 645 24.93 -7.15 16.30
CA THR A 645 24.36 -6.46 17.45
C THR A 645 23.93 -5.04 17.07
N ALA A 646 22.72 -4.65 17.45
CA ALA A 646 22.21 -3.32 17.19
C ALA A 646 23.05 -2.28 17.95
N THR A 647 23.54 -1.29 17.21
CA THR A 647 24.28 -0.16 17.77
C THR A 647 23.38 1.06 17.79
N GLN A 648 23.57 1.94 18.77
CA GLN A 648 22.92 3.25 18.74
C GLN A 648 23.30 4.00 17.47
N THR A 649 22.36 4.75 16.94
CA THR A 649 22.58 5.60 15.77
C THR A 649 22.19 7.02 16.12
N GLU A 650 22.94 8.00 15.61
CA GLU A 650 22.57 9.40 15.66
C GLU A 650 21.57 9.79 14.54
N LEU A 651 21.36 8.90 13.58
CA LEU A 651 20.47 9.14 12.45
C LEU A 651 19.00 9.11 12.93
N PRO A 652 18.20 10.07 12.49
CA PRO A 652 16.78 10.19 12.87
C PRO A 652 15.89 9.15 12.21
#